data_a384409fe3ff9a5be5ae9bd240a5c498
#
_entry.id   a384409fe3ff9a5be5ae9bd240a5c498
#
_cell.length_a   1.000
_cell.length_b   1.000
_cell.length_c   1.000
_cell.angle_alpha   90.00
_cell.angle_beta   90.00
_cell.angle_gamma   90.00
#
_symmetry.space_group_name_H-M   'P 1'
#
loop_
_entity.id
_entity.type
_entity.pdbx_description
1 polymer ?
#
loop_
_entity_poly.entity_id
_entity_poly.type
_entity_poly.pdbx_seq_one_letter_code
_entity_poly.pdbx_strand_id
1 'polypeptide(L)'
;MVKRSMHALCQIGLDFFEFLNETNRTSITDRLQLRDIYNAEFRIRNPGSTDPNFGSVIYALKVCSKIKRRKDNIYFTPAVRAQYLDQWRTPRTRQSQAQLRASASIENLADFSSPEEAVSGVRARRKLASELMSKLKVERYLSMFIADKHGISITSDYPFEGGKLVLCVQDTYEYTVKLNVENTGTQPVYFTYYTPLHWLQYLSLRDENRVTKKNPLSLNPGDSYEIEVSFRCTLVGFFPATLAFEFKPDLEPNTASFHIVRIIEAQCVTSLGRELAPVAPYKPRSLPACTPEPQCKVVDGLPPEGLSVMQLKYVVQLKQYRIPPYMNDLIIRLKRSSDFDSKRTVLETPLCWENYTEKFQLLLYLEELQMECDIRRYNIPNDDKPYAELTRDANNPRLLVLEVPGVSENRPSVLRGDSLLVYPQGEKGVKYRGYVHSVQLDSVKLGFAQEFLSRYMTGKDLSFIEGIKFNVEFTINRLTVRLQHRAAELAKSNELSSVLFPTEPPLSWQKPDLPKLKLFDYQLEKNPEQYQAVQHIVAGSSRPAPYLVFGPPGTGKTVTLVEAIKQIEKNQKSCHILACAPSNSAVDLLCTKICEHVDMHKVYRVYASSRDPNLVPEHLKACSNLSGDSYIFPPKEKLMEYKIIVTTLLTAGRLVSGDIPSGHFTHVFVDEAGHAVETECLVPMAGLLDAETGQLVLAGDPKQLGPILRSPFALKYGMGVSLLERLMTNIPLYQKIEGVYNTCFVTKLLRNYRSHPTILKIPNERFYEAELQACADEYSRNIYCRWEHLPKQGFPVIFHGVAGKDERESTSPSFFNIAEVEVMMDYVRKLLDSQGKKGVAKISPKDIGIIAPYRKQVQKVRKALEKVGKEFKFKDMKDLKVGSVEEFQGQERRVILVSTVRSSATYMDIDKKFSLGFIKNDKRFNVAMTRAKALLIVVGNPMVLSADPTWASFIQYCKDEGGYDGFTHAEEDEEEIITRLSAIYISIEAQIETAESIVQQQLHPEWRNDM
;
A
#
# COMPACT_ATOMS: atom_id res chain seq x y z
N MET A 1 -9.24 29.13 -39.40
CA MET A 1 -8.83 29.23 -38.01
C MET A 1 -8.44 27.85 -37.54
N VAL A 2 -7.18 27.61 -37.27
CA VAL A 2 -6.70 26.32 -36.74
C VAL A 2 -7.31 26.11 -35.34
N LYS A 3 -8.12 25.06 -35.12
CA LYS A 3 -8.64 24.70 -33.81
C LYS A 3 -7.46 24.20 -32.95
N ARG A 4 -7.04 24.98 -31.98
CA ARG A 4 -6.02 24.56 -31.01
C ARG A 4 -6.57 23.46 -30.09
N SER A 5 -5.72 22.52 -29.70
CA SER A 5 -6.11 21.44 -28.76
C SER A 5 -6.49 22.00 -27.39
N MET A 6 -7.31 21.28 -26.64
CA MET A 6 -7.70 21.65 -25.27
C MET A 6 -6.49 21.84 -24.37
N HIS A 7 -5.46 20.99 -24.53
CA HIS A 7 -4.19 21.09 -23.82
C HIS A 7 -3.45 22.40 -24.12
N ALA A 8 -3.34 22.79 -25.40
CA ALA A 8 -2.72 24.06 -25.80
C ALA A 8 -3.47 25.29 -25.26
N LEU A 9 -4.81 25.23 -25.20
CA LEU A 9 -5.63 26.29 -24.60
C LEU A 9 -5.44 26.34 -23.07
N CYS A 10 -5.31 25.19 -22.42
CA CYS A 10 -5.03 25.11 -20.99
C CYS A 10 -3.64 25.67 -20.66
N GLN A 11 -2.62 25.36 -21.49
CA GLN A 11 -1.27 25.88 -21.32
C GLN A 11 -1.25 27.42 -21.42
N ILE A 12 -1.89 28.01 -22.44
CA ILE A 12 -2.01 29.46 -22.58
C ILE A 12 -2.72 30.07 -21.35
N GLY A 13 -3.67 29.36 -20.78
CA GLY A 13 -4.34 29.79 -19.54
C GLY A 13 -3.44 29.74 -18.32
N LEU A 14 -2.52 28.78 -18.23
CA LEU A 14 -1.50 28.71 -17.20
C LEU A 14 -0.46 29.83 -17.36
N ASP A 15 -0.03 30.10 -18.61
CA ASP A 15 0.88 31.21 -18.94
C ASP A 15 0.24 32.57 -18.59
N PHE A 16 -1.06 32.70 -18.77
CA PHE A 16 -1.81 33.89 -18.33
C PHE A 16 -1.87 34.01 -16.80
N PHE A 17 -2.02 32.90 -16.10
CA PHE A 17 -1.95 32.91 -14.62
C PHE A 17 -0.56 33.34 -14.12
N GLU A 18 0.48 32.90 -14.81
CA GLU A 18 1.86 33.31 -14.57
C GLU A 18 2.01 34.81 -14.71
N PHE A 19 1.57 35.33 -15.82
CA PHE A 19 1.56 36.77 -16.06
C PHE A 19 0.85 37.55 -14.95
N LEU A 20 -0.28 37.05 -14.44
CA LEU A 20 -0.99 37.63 -13.30
C LEU A 20 -0.15 37.57 -12.02
N ASN A 21 0.64 36.53 -11.86
CA ASN A 21 1.52 36.36 -10.70
C ASN A 21 2.73 37.31 -10.77
N GLU A 22 3.40 37.39 -11.92
CA GLU A 22 4.52 38.32 -12.17
C GLU A 22 4.10 39.78 -11.97
N THR A 23 2.87 40.11 -12.36
CA THR A 23 2.32 41.46 -12.21
C THR A 23 1.64 41.71 -10.86
N ASN A 24 1.69 40.75 -9.94
CA ASN A 24 1.08 40.81 -8.60
C ASN A 24 -0.45 41.03 -8.59
N ARG A 25 -1.16 40.51 -9.62
CA ARG A 25 -2.60 40.67 -9.84
C ARG A 25 -3.41 39.39 -9.65
N THR A 26 -2.90 38.38 -8.98
CA THR A 26 -3.59 37.08 -8.71
C THR A 26 -4.78 37.21 -7.77
N SER A 27 -4.96 38.36 -7.11
CA SER A 27 -6.12 38.69 -6.27
C SER A 27 -7.37 39.08 -7.06
N ILE A 28 -7.21 39.44 -8.35
CA ILE A 28 -8.34 39.84 -9.21
C ILE A 28 -9.15 38.59 -9.56
N THR A 29 -10.43 38.61 -9.20
CA THR A 29 -11.36 37.50 -9.45
C THR A 29 -12.46 37.86 -10.45
N ASP A 30 -12.71 39.13 -10.67
CA ASP A 30 -13.74 39.59 -11.62
C ASP A 30 -13.42 39.20 -13.05
N ARG A 31 -14.39 38.56 -13.71
CA ARG A 31 -14.23 38.01 -15.07
C ARG A 31 -13.98 39.07 -16.12
N LEU A 32 -14.60 40.26 -15.98
CA LEU A 32 -14.46 41.33 -16.98
C LEU A 32 -13.08 41.94 -16.88
N GLN A 33 -12.63 42.20 -15.69
CA GLN A 33 -11.27 42.69 -15.42
C GLN A 33 -10.20 41.72 -15.92
N LEU A 34 -10.34 40.44 -15.64
CA LEU A 34 -9.41 39.39 -16.12
C LEU A 34 -9.41 39.31 -17.67
N ARG A 35 -10.57 39.47 -18.29
CA ARG A 35 -10.70 39.52 -19.78
C ARG A 35 -9.96 40.71 -20.34
N ASP A 36 -10.12 41.88 -19.73
CA ASP A 36 -9.51 43.10 -20.23
C ASP A 36 -8.00 43.08 -20.09
N ILE A 37 -7.49 42.58 -18.97
CA ILE A 37 -6.05 42.31 -18.75
C ILE A 37 -5.51 41.29 -19.78
N TYR A 38 -6.24 40.19 -20.01
CA TYR A 38 -5.89 39.21 -21.02
C TYR A 38 -5.76 39.79 -22.43
N ASN A 39 -6.75 40.59 -22.86
CA ASN A 39 -6.78 41.13 -24.21
C ASN A 39 -5.84 42.33 -24.39
N ALA A 40 -5.72 43.22 -23.39
CA ALA A 40 -4.98 44.46 -23.51
C ALA A 40 -3.48 44.31 -23.21
N GLU A 41 -3.10 43.38 -22.30
CA GLU A 41 -1.74 43.30 -21.83
C GLU A 41 -1.09 41.93 -22.18
N PHE A 42 -1.73 40.82 -21.88
CA PHE A 42 -1.14 39.49 -22.06
C PHE A 42 -0.99 39.12 -23.54
N ARG A 43 -2.04 39.33 -24.36
CA ARG A 43 -1.99 39.04 -25.82
C ARG A 43 -1.00 39.91 -26.58
N ILE A 44 -0.75 41.13 -26.13
CA ILE A 44 0.17 42.06 -26.79
C ILE A 44 1.62 41.71 -26.52
N ARG A 45 1.92 41.01 -25.44
CA ARG A 45 3.29 40.62 -25.06
C ARG A 45 3.96 39.65 -26.03
N ASN A 46 3.18 38.95 -26.88
CA ASN A 46 3.66 38.04 -27.93
C ASN A 46 3.13 38.44 -29.31
N PRO A 47 3.69 39.46 -29.96
CA PRO A 47 3.28 39.86 -31.30
C PRO A 47 3.71 38.78 -32.32
N GLY A 48 2.81 37.99 -32.76
CA GLY A 48 3.00 36.91 -33.77
C GLY A 48 2.20 35.64 -33.50
N SER A 49 1.64 35.46 -32.34
CA SER A 49 0.74 34.35 -32.04
C SER A 49 -0.72 34.81 -32.15
N THR A 50 -1.52 34.11 -32.95
CA THR A 50 -2.98 34.25 -32.96
C THR A 50 -3.53 33.61 -31.69
N ASP A 51 -3.38 34.27 -30.56
CA ASP A 51 -3.87 33.77 -29.29
C ASP A 51 -5.38 33.60 -29.28
N PRO A 52 -5.90 32.51 -28.69
CA PRO A 52 -7.32 32.24 -28.62
C PRO A 52 -8.04 33.31 -27.80
N ASN A 53 -9.35 33.41 -27.98
CA ASN A 53 -10.14 34.34 -27.18
C ASN A 53 -10.17 33.91 -25.69
N PHE A 54 -10.31 34.87 -24.78
CA PHE A 54 -10.36 34.66 -23.33
C PHE A 54 -11.38 33.57 -22.93
N GLY A 55 -12.55 33.52 -23.61
CA GLY A 55 -13.58 32.53 -23.29
C GLY A 55 -13.14 31.10 -23.53
N SER A 56 -12.38 30.83 -24.59
CA SER A 56 -11.85 29.50 -24.91
C SER A 56 -10.78 29.06 -23.89
N VAL A 57 -9.93 29.99 -23.46
CA VAL A 57 -8.91 29.74 -22.46
C VAL A 57 -9.53 29.42 -21.09
N ILE A 58 -10.51 30.21 -20.66
CA ILE A 58 -11.25 30.00 -19.42
C ILE A 58 -12.05 28.69 -19.44
N TYR A 59 -12.61 28.34 -20.60
CA TYR A 59 -13.28 27.05 -20.77
C TYR A 59 -12.31 25.88 -20.61
N ALA A 60 -11.14 25.95 -21.23
CA ALA A 60 -10.10 24.92 -21.08
C ALA A 60 -9.62 24.78 -19.64
N LEU A 61 -9.32 25.87 -18.95
CA LEU A 61 -8.94 25.87 -17.54
C LEU A 61 -10.04 25.30 -16.64
N LYS A 62 -11.31 25.52 -16.95
CA LYS A 62 -12.44 24.94 -16.22
C LYS A 62 -12.53 23.43 -16.42
N VAL A 63 -12.42 22.95 -17.66
CA VAL A 63 -12.45 21.52 -18.01
C VAL A 63 -11.28 20.77 -17.33
N CYS A 64 -10.11 21.40 -17.30
CA CYS A 64 -8.92 20.85 -16.61
C CYS A 64 -8.93 21.06 -15.09
N SER A 65 -10.06 21.50 -14.51
CA SER A 65 -10.21 21.73 -13.05
C SER A 65 -9.18 22.69 -12.44
N LYS A 66 -8.59 23.59 -13.26
CA LYS A 66 -7.60 24.58 -12.83
C LYS A 66 -8.23 25.85 -12.25
N ILE A 67 -9.50 26.10 -12.54
CA ILE A 67 -10.27 27.23 -12.02
C ILE A 67 -11.65 26.78 -11.48
N LYS A 68 -12.17 27.54 -10.50
CA LYS A 68 -13.56 27.46 -10.06
C LYS A 68 -14.27 28.76 -10.45
N ARG A 69 -15.47 28.66 -11.00
CA ARG A 69 -16.30 29.81 -11.36
C ARG A 69 -17.49 29.90 -10.42
N ARG A 70 -17.68 31.09 -9.78
CA ARG A 70 -18.89 31.41 -9.00
C ARG A 70 -19.49 32.72 -9.52
N LYS A 71 -20.65 32.63 -10.18
CA LYS A 71 -21.27 33.73 -10.91
C LYS A 71 -20.27 34.35 -11.88
N ASP A 72 -19.95 35.63 -11.73
CA ASP A 72 -19.01 36.35 -12.61
C ASP A 72 -17.56 36.37 -12.09
N ASN A 73 -17.27 35.64 -11.04
CA ASN A 73 -15.92 35.56 -10.48
C ASN A 73 -15.22 34.26 -10.87
N ILE A 74 -13.92 34.35 -11.18
CA ILE A 74 -13.00 33.25 -11.52
C ILE A 74 -11.94 33.11 -10.44
N TYR A 75 -11.80 31.91 -9.88
CA TYR A 75 -10.83 31.57 -8.86
C TYR A 75 -9.88 30.50 -9.37
N PHE A 76 -8.59 30.78 -9.41
CA PHE A 76 -7.58 29.78 -9.69
C PHE A 76 -7.41 28.82 -8.50
N THR A 77 -7.32 27.51 -8.78
CA THR A 77 -7.22 26.50 -7.70
C THR A 77 -5.82 26.45 -7.10
N PRO A 78 -5.66 26.07 -5.80
CA PRO A 78 -4.34 25.97 -5.17
C PRO A 78 -3.38 25.01 -5.92
N ALA A 79 -3.89 24.00 -6.61
CA ALA A 79 -3.09 23.07 -7.42
C ALA A 79 -2.35 23.78 -8.57
N VAL A 80 -2.84 24.89 -9.09
CA VAL A 80 -2.14 25.70 -10.09
C VAL A 80 -0.90 26.35 -9.50
N ARG A 81 -0.96 26.76 -8.23
CA ARG A 81 0.17 27.37 -7.51
C ARG A 81 1.29 26.35 -7.20
N ALA A 82 0.95 25.11 -6.91
CA ALA A 82 1.91 24.04 -6.61
C ALA A 82 2.66 23.53 -7.85
N GLN A 83 1.98 23.39 -8.99
CA GLN A 83 2.64 22.99 -10.26
C GLN A 83 3.61 24.04 -10.79
N TYR A 84 3.42 25.26 -10.41
CA TYR A 84 4.21 26.39 -10.90
C TYR A 84 5.60 26.46 -10.24
N LEU A 85 5.73 26.02 -9.01
CA LEU A 85 7.01 25.98 -8.28
C LEU A 85 7.96 24.88 -8.75
N ASP A 86 7.46 23.86 -9.47
CA ASP A 86 8.26 22.71 -9.95
C ASP A 86 8.79 22.85 -11.39
N GLN A 87 8.42 23.87 -12.15
CA GLN A 87 8.76 24.00 -13.59
C GLN A 87 10.11 24.69 -13.89
N TRP A 88 10.96 24.95 -12.92
CA TRP A 88 12.31 25.50 -13.17
C TRP A 88 13.31 24.39 -13.57
N ARG A 89 13.09 23.72 -14.73
CA ARG A 89 14.13 22.96 -15.42
C ARG A 89 14.10 23.27 -16.92
N THR A 90 15.25 23.68 -17.40
CA THR A 90 15.61 24.12 -18.76
C THR A 90 15.02 23.30 -19.93
N PRO A 91 14.62 23.92 -21.03
CA PRO A 91 14.07 23.24 -22.20
C PRO A 91 15.15 22.44 -22.94
N ARG A 92 14.97 21.15 -23.14
CA ARG A 92 15.77 20.37 -24.09
C ARG A 92 15.20 20.57 -25.50
N THR A 93 16.08 20.94 -26.40
CA THR A 93 15.86 21.23 -27.82
C THR A 93 15.26 20.03 -28.58
N ARG A 94 14.17 20.30 -29.27
CA ARG A 94 13.48 19.38 -30.20
C ARG A 94 14.27 19.27 -31.51
N GLN A 95 15.22 18.37 -31.65
CA GLN A 95 15.83 18.13 -32.96
C GLN A 95 16.31 16.70 -33.27
N SER A 96 16.01 15.67 -32.47
CA SER A 96 16.49 14.29 -32.73
C SER A 96 15.44 13.17 -32.71
N GLN A 97 14.14 13.50 -32.68
CA GLN A 97 13.08 12.47 -32.62
C GLN A 97 12.38 12.16 -33.95
N ALA A 98 12.72 12.87 -35.04
CA ALA A 98 12.02 12.65 -36.31
C ALA A 98 12.58 11.51 -37.17
N GLN A 99 13.77 10.99 -36.88
CA GLN A 99 14.44 9.98 -37.73
C GLN A 99 14.38 8.53 -37.22
N LEU A 100 13.92 8.27 -35.98
CA LEU A 100 13.75 6.90 -35.45
C LEU A 100 12.29 6.39 -35.53
N ARG A 101 11.38 7.22 -36.00
CA ARG A 101 9.93 6.86 -36.12
C ARG A 101 9.56 6.07 -37.37
N ALA A 102 10.50 5.81 -38.28
CA ALA A 102 10.19 5.23 -39.59
C ALA A 102 10.41 3.71 -39.72
N SER A 103 10.96 3.00 -38.74
CA SER A 103 11.37 1.60 -38.97
C SER A 103 10.68 0.52 -38.14
N ALA A 104 9.82 0.86 -37.20
CA ALA A 104 9.19 -0.15 -36.33
C ALA A 104 7.66 -0.31 -36.47
N SER A 105 7.00 0.47 -37.33
CA SER A 105 5.51 0.46 -37.46
C SER A 105 4.98 -0.06 -38.80
N ILE A 106 5.81 -0.72 -39.59
CA ILE A 106 5.44 -1.00 -41.01
C ILE A 106 4.92 -2.43 -41.25
N GLU A 107 5.12 -3.38 -40.34
CA GLU A 107 4.75 -4.77 -40.65
C GLU A 107 3.27 -5.15 -40.38
N ASN A 108 2.46 -4.35 -39.69
CA ASN A 108 1.06 -4.68 -39.43
C ASN A 108 0.04 -3.70 -40.08
N LEU A 109 0.48 -2.81 -40.96
CA LEU A 109 -0.37 -1.86 -41.69
C LEU A 109 -0.30 -2.08 -43.24
N ALA A 110 -0.02 -3.30 -43.66
CA ALA A 110 0.28 -3.63 -45.05
C ALA A 110 -0.91 -3.57 -46.03
N ASP A 111 -2.00 -2.86 -45.74
CA ASP A 111 -3.13 -2.77 -46.65
C ASP A 111 -3.74 -1.35 -46.86
N PHE A 112 -2.99 -0.29 -46.50
CA PHE A 112 -3.40 1.09 -46.91
C PHE A 112 -2.45 1.65 -47.96
N SER A 113 -3.00 1.99 -49.10
CA SER A 113 -2.29 2.43 -50.31
C SER A 113 -1.64 3.82 -50.22
N SER A 114 -1.79 4.54 -49.10
CA SER A 114 -1.08 5.82 -48.86
C SER A 114 -0.97 6.15 -47.36
N PRO A 115 0.11 6.87 -46.92
CA PRO A 115 0.27 7.30 -45.53
C PRO A 115 -0.87 8.24 -45.03
N GLU A 116 -1.50 9.01 -45.90
CA GLU A 116 -2.62 9.89 -45.55
C GLU A 116 -3.92 9.12 -45.27
N GLU A 117 -4.16 7.98 -45.95
CA GLU A 117 -5.31 7.12 -45.71
C GLU A 117 -5.18 6.34 -44.38
N ALA A 118 -3.98 5.89 -44.04
CA ALA A 118 -3.71 5.26 -42.76
C ALA A 118 -3.96 6.21 -41.57
N VAL A 119 -3.50 7.44 -41.66
CA VAL A 119 -3.73 8.48 -40.63
C VAL A 119 -5.23 8.83 -40.52
N SER A 120 -5.96 8.84 -41.63
CA SER A 120 -7.40 9.06 -41.63
C SER A 120 -8.18 7.92 -40.98
N GLY A 121 -7.79 6.67 -41.24
CA GLY A 121 -8.37 5.47 -40.61
C GLY A 121 -8.18 5.44 -39.10
N VAL A 122 -7.00 5.75 -38.62
CA VAL A 122 -6.70 5.82 -37.16
C VAL A 122 -7.53 6.89 -36.46
N ARG A 123 -7.70 8.05 -37.08
CA ARG A 123 -8.57 9.14 -36.55
C ARG A 123 -10.04 8.73 -36.48
N ALA A 124 -10.55 8.05 -37.51
CA ALA A 124 -11.93 7.56 -37.52
C ALA A 124 -12.17 6.50 -36.42
N ARG A 125 -11.26 5.56 -36.26
CA ARG A 125 -11.29 4.57 -35.16
C ARG A 125 -11.31 5.25 -33.81
N ARG A 126 -10.40 6.17 -33.52
CA ARG A 126 -10.33 6.91 -32.26
C ARG A 126 -11.61 7.67 -31.94
N LYS A 127 -12.22 8.29 -32.94
CA LYS A 127 -13.51 8.99 -32.77
C LYS A 127 -14.62 8.02 -32.38
N LEU A 128 -14.74 6.89 -33.06
CA LEU A 128 -15.71 5.84 -32.77
C LEU A 128 -15.45 5.23 -31.39
N ALA A 129 -14.19 4.95 -31.05
CA ALA A 129 -13.80 4.43 -29.75
C ALA A 129 -14.18 5.40 -28.62
N SER A 130 -13.91 6.70 -28.77
CA SER A 130 -14.27 7.71 -27.77
C SER A 130 -15.78 7.81 -27.55
N GLU A 131 -16.57 7.72 -28.61
CA GLU A 131 -18.03 7.76 -28.55
C GLU A 131 -18.62 6.49 -27.92
N LEU A 132 -18.16 5.31 -28.30
CA LEU A 132 -18.69 4.02 -27.82
C LEU A 132 -18.17 3.64 -26.43
N MET A 133 -16.88 3.79 -26.14
CA MET A 133 -16.29 3.35 -24.88
C MET A 133 -16.87 4.07 -23.66
N SER A 134 -17.23 5.34 -23.80
CA SER A 134 -17.91 6.07 -22.72
C SER A 134 -19.30 5.51 -22.41
N LYS A 135 -20.01 5.01 -23.43
CA LYS A 135 -21.34 4.41 -23.29
C LYS A 135 -21.24 2.97 -22.78
N LEU A 136 -20.28 2.19 -23.27
CA LEU A 136 -20.07 0.78 -22.90
C LEU A 136 -19.71 0.59 -21.42
N LYS A 137 -19.23 1.63 -20.74
CA LYS A 137 -18.99 1.60 -19.28
C LYS A 137 -20.27 1.58 -18.42
N VAL A 138 -21.41 1.84 -19.02
CA VAL A 138 -22.71 1.84 -18.33
C VAL A 138 -23.46 0.56 -18.72
N GLU A 139 -23.76 -0.28 -17.74
CA GLU A 139 -24.36 -1.61 -17.94
C GLU A 139 -25.60 -1.61 -18.86
N ARG A 140 -26.49 -0.62 -18.70
CA ARG A 140 -27.67 -0.45 -19.55
C ARG A 140 -27.34 -0.24 -21.02
N TYR A 141 -26.28 0.49 -21.33
CA TYR A 141 -25.86 0.71 -22.72
C TYR A 141 -25.04 -0.47 -23.22
N LEU A 142 -24.24 -1.11 -22.36
CA LEU A 142 -23.48 -2.29 -22.72
C LEU A 142 -24.42 -3.39 -23.22
N SER A 143 -25.47 -3.72 -22.46
CA SER A 143 -26.47 -4.72 -22.85
C SER A 143 -27.16 -4.36 -24.17
N MET A 144 -27.42 -3.07 -24.41
CA MET A 144 -28.04 -2.61 -25.68
C MET A 144 -27.09 -2.78 -26.87
N PHE A 145 -25.76 -2.59 -26.70
CA PHE A 145 -24.81 -2.75 -27.80
C PHE A 145 -24.43 -4.21 -28.06
N ILE A 146 -24.48 -5.07 -27.02
CA ILE A 146 -24.21 -6.51 -27.14
C ILE A 146 -25.37 -7.26 -27.80
N ALA A 147 -26.62 -6.82 -27.60
CA ALA A 147 -27.79 -7.49 -28.14
C ALA A 147 -27.79 -7.47 -29.69
N ASP A 148 -28.17 -8.60 -30.28
CA ASP A 148 -28.48 -8.70 -31.69
C ASP A 148 -29.70 -7.84 -32.01
N LYS A 149 -29.69 -7.15 -33.16
CA LYS A 149 -30.72 -6.18 -33.50
C LYS A 149 -30.87 -5.98 -35.04
N HIS A 150 -32.02 -5.54 -35.40
CA HIS A 150 -32.38 -5.30 -36.82
C HIS A 150 -32.18 -6.54 -37.70
N GLY A 151 -32.37 -7.74 -37.15
CA GLY A 151 -32.21 -9.00 -37.88
C GLY A 151 -30.75 -9.42 -38.06
N ILE A 152 -29.78 -8.68 -37.56
CA ILE A 152 -28.39 -9.09 -37.62
C ILE A 152 -27.99 -9.82 -36.33
N SER A 153 -27.45 -11.03 -36.51
CA SER A 153 -26.86 -11.86 -35.45
C SER A 153 -25.36 -12.06 -35.70
N ILE A 154 -24.57 -11.99 -34.61
CA ILE A 154 -23.13 -12.27 -34.68
C ILE A 154 -22.82 -13.43 -33.72
N THR A 155 -22.55 -14.59 -34.33
CA THR A 155 -22.22 -15.84 -33.67
C THR A 155 -20.75 -16.21 -33.85
N SER A 156 -20.30 -17.30 -33.26
CA SER A 156 -18.94 -17.83 -33.38
C SER A 156 -18.96 -19.34 -33.22
N ASP A 157 -17.91 -19.99 -33.68
CA ASP A 157 -17.60 -21.42 -33.41
C ASP A 157 -17.38 -21.66 -31.90
N TYR A 158 -17.11 -20.62 -31.09
CA TYR A 158 -17.15 -20.67 -29.64
C TYR A 158 -18.36 -19.90 -29.10
N PRO A 159 -18.97 -20.33 -27.98
CA PRO A 159 -20.17 -19.67 -27.47
C PRO A 159 -19.90 -18.27 -26.94
N PHE A 160 -20.78 -17.33 -27.29
CA PHE A 160 -20.82 -16.02 -26.65
C PHE A 160 -21.73 -16.06 -25.43
N GLU A 161 -21.20 -15.75 -24.26
CA GLU A 161 -21.98 -15.55 -23.03
C GLU A 161 -22.10 -14.03 -22.76
N GLY A 162 -23.32 -13.47 -22.85
CA GLY A 162 -23.53 -12.05 -22.66
C GLY A 162 -22.69 -11.15 -23.61
N GLY A 163 -22.49 -11.58 -24.87
CA GLY A 163 -21.70 -10.84 -25.86
C GLY A 163 -20.18 -10.93 -25.66
N LYS A 164 -19.73 -11.77 -24.73
CA LYS A 164 -18.32 -12.06 -24.45
C LYS A 164 -17.98 -13.48 -24.86
N LEU A 165 -16.82 -13.66 -25.47
CA LEU A 165 -16.23 -14.92 -25.83
C LEU A 165 -14.89 -15.06 -25.08
N VAL A 166 -14.76 -16.11 -24.27
CA VAL A 166 -13.54 -16.35 -23.49
C VAL A 166 -12.70 -17.41 -24.18
N LEU A 167 -11.49 -17.06 -24.55
CA LEU A 167 -10.49 -17.96 -25.11
C LEU A 167 -9.45 -18.31 -24.04
N CYS A 168 -9.47 -19.56 -23.58
CA CYS A 168 -8.41 -20.09 -22.73
C CYS A 168 -7.29 -20.67 -23.59
N VAL A 169 -6.23 -19.90 -23.78
CA VAL A 169 -5.08 -20.27 -24.61
C VAL A 169 -4.09 -21.09 -23.78
N GLN A 170 -3.81 -22.32 -24.22
CA GLN A 170 -2.86 -23.25 -23.58
C GLN A 170 -1.79 -23.62 -24.60
N ASP A 171 -0.54 -23.47 -24.24
CA ASP A 171 0.65 -24.05 -24.93
C ASP A 171 0.69 -23.96 -26.47
N THR A 172 -0.30 -23.35 -27.12
CA THR A 172 -0.36 -23.15 -28.56
C THR A 172 -0.14 -21.72 -28.91
N TYR A 173 0.72 -21.47 -29.86
CA TYR A 173 1.14 -20.15 -30.25
C TYR A 173 0.10 -19.37 -31.08
N GLU A 174 -0.92 -20.05 -31.61
CA GLU A 174 -1.92 -19.48 -32.50
C GLU A 174 -3.30 -20.11 -32.30
N TYR A 175 -4.29 -19.23 -32.05
CA TYR A 175 -5.71 -19.62 -31.96
C TYR A 175 -6.50 -18.81 -32.99
N THR A 176 -7.33 -19.50 -33.75
CA THR A 176 -8.21 -18.89 -34.73
C THR A 176 -9.65 -19.08 -34.32
N VAL A 177 -10.42 -18.01 -34.31
CA VAL A 177 -11.86 -17.99 -34.04
C VAL A 177 -12.57 -17.41 -35.24
N LYS A 178 -13.66 -18.05 -35.64
CA LYS A 178 -14.50 -17.56 -36.73
C LYS A 178 -15.72 -16.86 -36.17
N LEU A 179 -15.87 -15.60 -36.54
CA LEU A 179 -17.08 -14.82 -36.26
C LEU A 179 -17.99 -14.85 -37.49
N ASN A 180 -19.21 -15.30 -37.28
CA ASN A 180 -20.21 -15.38 -38.36
C ASN A 180 -21.24 -14.28 -38.20
N VAL A 181 -21.28 -13.35 -39.16
CA VAL A 181 -22.25 -12.25 -39.22
C VAL A 181 -23.38 -12.69 -40.14
N GLU A 182 -24.57 -12.91 -39.59
CA GLU A 182 -25.73 -13.46 -40.31
C GLU A 182 -26.90 -12.45 -40.30
N ASN A 183 -27.56 -12.32 -41.45
CA ASN A 183 -28.84 -11.61 -41.54
C ASN A 183 -29.99 -12.59 -41.38
N THR A 184 -30.50 -12.72 -40.17
CA THR A 184 -31.69 -13.53 -39.87
C THR A 184 -33.01 -12.75 -40.04
N GLY A 185 -32.94 -11.50 -40.46
CA GLY A 185 -34.09 -10.64 -40.64
C GLY A 185 -34.79 -10.87 -41.99
N THR A 186 -35.74 -10.00 -42.32
CA THR A 186 -36.55 -10.05 -43.56
C THR A 186 -36.15 -8.99 -44.56
N GLN A 187 -35.23 -8.11 -44.23
CA GLN A 187 -34.79 -7.02 -45.11
C GLN A 187 -33.28 -7.11 -45.36
N PRO A 188 -32.77 -6.71 -46.52
CA PRO A 188 -31.34 -6.61 -46.77
C PRO A 188 -30.72 -5.53 -45.85
N VAL A 189 -29.50 -5.77 -45.37
CA VAL A 189 -28.74 -4.84 -44.53
C VAL A 189 -27.33 -4.75 -45.10
N TYR A 190 -26.76 -3.57 -45.06
CA TYR A 190 -25.39 -3.34 -45.49
C TYR A 190 -24.44 -3.42 -44.30
N PHE A 191 -23.49 -4.34 -44.32
CA PHE A 191 -22.36 -4.38 -43.42
C PHE A 191 -21.31 -3.41 -43.94
N THR A 192 -21.15 -2.28 -43.27
CA THR A 192 -20.37 -1.15 -43.78
C THR A 192 -18.95 -1.10 -43.21
N TYR A 193 -18.75 -1.58 -42.00
CA TYR A 193 -17.45 -1.44 -41.35
C TYR A 193 -17.36 -2.29 -40.09
N TYR A 194 -16.19 -2.78 -39.81
CA TYR A 194 -15.88 -3.34 -38.49
C TYR A 194 -14.48 -2.91 -38.05
N THR A 195 -14.26 -2.78 -36.73
CA THR A 195 -12.98 -2.32 -36.20
C THR A 195 -12.84 -2.65 -34.73
N PRO A 196 -11.60 -2.95 -34.27
CA PRO A 196 -11.33 -2.93 -32.85
C PRO A 196 -11.39 -1.49 -32.31
N LEU A 197 -11.96 -1.32 -31.11
CA LEU A 197 -12.09 -0.01 -30.47
C LEU A 197 -10.79 0.46 -29.81
N HIS A 198 -9.81 -0.42 -29.68
CA HIS A 198 -8.46 -0.10 -29.22
C HIS A 198 -7.43 -0.89 -30.03
N TRP A 199 -6.18 -0.50 -29.95
CA TRP A 199 -5.14 -1.22 -30.67
C TRP A 199 -4.97 -2.65 -30.14
N LEU A 200 -4.87 -3.61 -31.07
CA LEU A 200 -4.70 -5.03 -30.76
C LEU A 200 -3.25 -5.44 -31.06
N GLN A 201 -2.54 -5.88 -30.06
CA GLN A 201 -1.13 -6.28 -30.22
C GLN A 201 -0.96 -7.75 -30.64
N TYR A 202 -1.85 -8.63 -30.17
CA TYR A 202 -1.75 -10.08 -30.38
C TYR A 202 -2.94 -10.68 -31.13
N LEU A 203 -3.86 -9.84 -31.56
CA LEU A 203 -5.04 -10.23 -32.33
C LEU A 203 -4.98 -9.60 -33.72
N SER A 204 -5.23 -10.40 -34.73
CA SER A 204 -5.40 -9.93 -36.11
C SER A 204 -6.77 -10.34 -36.66
N LEU A 205 -7.35 -9.48 -37.46
CA LEU A 205 -8.66 -9.68 -38.06
C LEU A 205 -8.49 -9.84 -39.58
N ARG A 206 -9.12 -10.87 -40.17
CA ARG A 206 -9.10 -11.12 -41.60
C ARG A 206 -10.51 -11.44 -42.09
N ASP A 207 -10.86 -10.95 -43.22
CA ASP A 207 -12.10 -11.25 -43.95
C ASP A 207 -11.87 -11.33 -45.46
N GLU A 208 -12.69 -12.11 -46.16
CA GLU A 208 -12.51 -12.42 -47.56
C GLU A 208 -12.70 -11.18 -48.45
N ASN A 209 -13.75 -10.41 -48.21
CA ASN A 209 -14.13 -9.24 -49.03
C ASN A 209 -13.51 -7.92 -48.60
N ARG A 210 -12.72 -7.88 -47.52
CA ARG A 210 -12.13 -6.66 -46.96
C ARG A 210 -13.16 -5.54 -46.77
N VAL A 211 -14.16 -5.81 -45.94
CA VAL A 211 -15.28 -4.90 -45.69
C VAL A 211 -14.80 -3.60 -45.07
N THR A 212 -15.05 -2.53 -45.77
CA THR A 212 -14.71 -1.14 -45.36
C THR A 212 -15.84 -0.19 -45.75
N LYS A 213 -15.83 1.04 -45.20
CA LYS A 213 -16.79 2.09 -45.59
C LYS A 213 -16.79 2.43 -47.09
N LYS A 214 -15.70 2.14 -47.82
CA LYS A 214 -15.59 2.26 -49.28
C LYS A 214 -16.05 1.01 -50.02
N ASN A 215 -16.07 -0.13 -49.34
CA ASN A 215 -16.48 -1.42 -49.90
C ASN A 215 -17.47 -2.12 -48.95
N PRO A 216 -18.70 -1.61 -48.77
CA PRO A 216 -19.74 -2.19 -47.96
C PRO A 216 -20.27 -3.50 -48.57
N LEU A 217 -20.54 -4.52 -47.70
CA LEU A 217 -21.12 -5.77 -48.14
C LEU A 217 -22.64 -5.77 -47.93
N SER A 218 -23.38 -6.15 -48.94
CA SER A 218 -24.84 -6.36 -48.83
C SER A 218 -25.11 -7.77 -48.31
N LEU A 219 -25.82 -7.86 -47.18
CA LEU A 219 -26.29 -9.11 -46.59
C LEU A 219 -27.81 -9.21 -46.82
N ASN A 220 -28.21 -10.08 -47.73
CA ASN A 220 -29.63 -10.40 -47.93
C ASN A 220 -30.14 -11.30 -46.79
N PRO A 221 -31.45 -11.40 -46.59
CA PRO A 221 -32.03 -12.36 -45.65
C PRO A 221 -31.51 -13.77 -45.87
N GLY A 222 -30.90 -14.37 -44.84
CA GLY A 222 -30.28 -15.70 -44.88
C GLY A 222 -28.81 -15.70 -45.27
N ASP A 223 -28.23 -14.57 -45.69
CA ASP A 223 -26.80 -14.49 -46.01
C ASP A 223 -25.98 -14.48 -44.71
N SER A 224 -24.82 -15.15 -44.74
CA SER A 224 -23.85 -15.17 -43.67
C SER A 224 -22.46 -14.76 -44.18
N TYR A 225 -21.69 -14.10 -43.36
CA TYR A 225 -20.35 -13.65 -43.66
C TYR A 225 -19.36 -13.92 -42.54
N GLU A 226 -18.25 -14.57 -42.89
CA GLU A 226 -17.24 -15.02 -41.92
C GLU A 226 -16.10 -14.00 -41.77
N ILE A 227 -15.73 -13.72 -40.52
CA ILE A 227 -14.55 -12.93 -40.17
C ILE A 227 -13.66 -13.81 -39.31
N GLU A 228 -12.42 -13.98 -39.70
CA GLU A 228 -11.41 -14.72 -38.99
C GLU A 228 -10.68 -13.83 -37.97
N VAL A 229 -10.64 -14.24 -36.71
CA VAL A 229 -9.91 -13.60 -35.64
C VAL A 229 -8.79 -14.53 -35.20
N SER A 230 -7.54 -14.18 -35.52
CA SER A 230 -6.37 -14.97 -35.13
C SER A 230 -5.69 -14.31 -33.94
N PHE A 231 -5.51 -15.09 -32.88
CA PHE A 231 -4.78 -14.69 -31.67
C PHE A 231 -3.44 -15.40 -31.63
N ARG A 232 -2.35 -14.64 -31.47
CA ARG A 232 -0.99 -15.17 -31.39
C ARG A 232 -0.22 -14.47 -30.27
N CYS A 233 0.05 -15.19 -29.18
CA CYS A 233 0.79 -14.66 -28.04
C CYS A 233 1.55 -15.77 -27.31
N THR A 234 2.79 -15.46 -26.92
CA THR A 234 3.64 -16.36 -26.10
C THR A 234 3.72 -15.92 -24.64
N LEU A 235 3.11 -14.78 -24.29
CA LEU A 235 3.16 -14.21 -22.95
C LEU A 235 1.95 -14.64 -22.12
N VAL A 236 2.19 -14.94 -20.86
CA VAL A 236 1.13 -15.10 -19.85
C VAL A 236 0.42 -13.76 -19.66
N GLY A 237 -0.92 -13.75 -19.66
CA GLY A 237 -1.67 -12.55 -19.48
C GLY A 237 -3.13 -12.60 -19.90
N PHE A 238 -3.76 -11.43 -19.85
CA PHE A 238 -5.15 -11.20 -20.23
C PHE A 238 -5.20 -10.13 -21.34
N PHE A 239 -5.73 -10.52 -22.48
CA PHE A 239 -5.73 -9.73 -23.70
C PHE A 239 -7.16 -9.56 -24.24
N PRO A 240 -7.92 -8.56 -23.78
CA PRO A 240 -9.27 -8.29 -24.28
C PRO A 240 -9.23 -7.58 -25.62
N ALA A 241 -10.18 -7.92 -26.48
CA ALA A 241 -10.48 -7.22 -27.74
C ALA A 241 -11.94 -6.81 -27.78
N THR A 242 -12.22 -5.53 -27.86
CA THR A 242 -13.57 -5.00 -28.03
C THR A 242 -13.77 -4.62 -29.49
N LEU A 243 -14.63 -5.35 -30.20
CA LEU A 243 -14.90 -5.21 -31.62
C LEU A 243 -16.25 -4.53 -31.83
N ALA A 244 -16.29 -3.50 -32.65
CA ALA A 244 -17.52 -2.83 -33.08
C ALA A 244 -17.78 -3.14 -34.55
N PHE A 245 -19.02 -3.53 -34.85
CA PHE A 245 -19.53 -3.83 -36.18
C PHE A 245 -20.59 -2.79 -36.53
N GLU A 246 -20.43 -2.09 -37.68
CA GLU A 246 -21.33 -1.03 -38.13
C GLU A 246 -22.18 -1.53 -39.30
N PHE A 247 -23.48 -1.33 -39.17
CA PHE A 247 -24.46 -1.71 -40.17
C PHE A 247 -25.33 -0.51 -40.55
N LYS A 248 -25.86 -0.55 -41.77
CA LYS A 248 -26.86 0.40 -42.30
C LYS A 248 -27.99 -0.32 -43.03
N PRO A 249 -29.27 0.13 -42.90
CA PRO A 249 -30.37 -0.40 -43.68
C PRO A 249 -30.24 -0.10 -45.18
N ASP A 250 -29.66 1.04 -45.53
CA ASP A 250 -29.38 1.46 -46.90
C ASP A 250 -28.09 2.30 -46.97
N LEU A 251 -27.60 2.62 -48.17
CA LEU A 251 -26.37 3.38 -48.39
C LEU A 251 -26.61 4.88 -48.58
N GLU A 252 -27.82 5.37 -48.31
CA GLU A 252 -28.10 6.80 -48.36
C GLU A 252 -27.23 7.60 -47.36
N PRO A 253 -26.74 8.77 -47.73
CA PRO A 253 -25.83 9.58 -46.89
C PRO A 253 -26.38 9.93 -45.51
N ASN A 254 -27.71 10.10 -45.40
CA ASN A 254 -28.38 10.53 -44.16
C ASN A 254 -28.90 9.37 -43.29
N THR A 255 -28.79 8.13 -43.75
CA THR A 255 -29.25 6.98 -42.98
C THR A 255 -28.35 6.71 -41.78
N ALA A 256 -28.98 6.64 -40.61
CA ALA A 256 -28.28 6.38 -39.37
C ALA A 256 -27.73 4.94 -39.33
N SER A 257 -26.45 4.81 -39.01
CA SER A 257 -25.84 3.51 -38.73
C SER A 257 -26.17 3.00 -37.33
N PHE A 258 -26.23 1.67 -37.17
CA PHE A 258 -26.27 1.04 -35.85
C PHE A 258 -25.05 0.17 -35.63
N HIS A 259 -24.69 -0.05 -34.38
CA HIS A 259 -23.51 -0.82 -34.01
C HIS A 259 -23.89 -2.02 -33.11
N ILE A 260 -23.23 -3.16 -33.36
CA ILE A 260 -23.22 -4.32 -32.50
C ILE A 260 -21.79 -4.49 -31.99
N VAL A 261 -21.62 -4.77 -30.70
CA VAL A 261 -20.29 -4.95 -30.08
C VAL A 261 -20.14 -6.39 -29.65
N ARG A 262 -18.95 -6.94 -29.88
CA ARG A 262 -18.53 -8.25 -29.32
C ARG A 262 -17.21 -8.08 -28.61
N ILE A 263 -17.05 -8.81 -27.51
CA ILE A 263 -15.85 -8.78 -26.67
C ILE A 263 -15.22 -10.16 -26.72
N ILE A 264 -13.96 -10.23 -27.12
CA ILE A 264 -13.15 -11.44 -27.08
C ILE A 264 -12.13 -11.28 -25.97
N GLU A 265 -12.11 -12.22 -25.01
CA GLU A 265 -11.19 -12.23 -23.89
C GLU A 265 -10.22 -13.39 -24.03
N ALA A 266 -9.00 -13.11 -24.51
CA ALA A 266 -7.96 -14.12 -24.58
C ALA A 266 -7.20 -14.18 -23.25
N GLN A 267 -7.24 -15.34 -22.59
CA GLN A 267 -6.56 -15.61 -21.32
C GLN A 267 -5.46 -16.64 -21.56
N CYS A 268 -4.21 -16.19 -21.50
CA CYS A 268 -3.02 -17.02 -21.59
C CYS A 268 -2.56 -17.38 -20.16
N VAL A 269 -2.94 -18.56 -19.68
CA VAL A 269 -2.63 -19.05 -18.32
C VAL A 269 -2.18 -20.49 -18.37
N THR A 270 -1.21 -20.84 -17.52
CA THR A 270 -0.73 -22.22 -17.37
C THR A 270 -1.69 -23.08 -16.53
N SER A 271 -1.39 -24.35 -16.34
CA SER A 271 -2.14 -25.23 -15.41
C SER A 271 -2.11 -24.67 -13.98
N LEU A 272 -1.00 -24.07 -13.56
CA LEU A 272 -0.87 -23.42 -12.25
C LEU A 272 -1.85 -22.26 -12.11
N GLY A 273 -1.95 -21.40 -13.12
CA GLY A 273 -2.86 -20.25 -13.10
C GLY A 273 -4.31 -20.65 -12.97
N ARG A 274 -4.73 -21.72 -13.67
CA ARG A 274 -6.11 -22.24 -13.57
C ARG A 274 -6.47 -22.73 -12.17
N GLU A 275 -5.55 -23.41 -11.49
CA GLU A 275 -5.78 -23.87 -10.12
C GLU A 275 -5.80 -22.73 -9.08
N LEU A 276 -5.18 -21.60 -9.42
CA LEU A 276 -5.17 -20.40 -8.59
C LEU A 276 -6.35 -19.48 -8.90
N ALA A 277 -7.12 -19.72 -9.94
CA ALA A 277 -8.28 -18.91 -10.32
C ALA A 277 -9.32 -18.81 -9.19
N PRO A 278 -10.12 -17.72 -9.12
CA PRO A 278 -11.18 -17.58 -8.14
C PRO A 278 -12.28 -18.62 -8.40
N VAL A 279 -12.82 -19.18 -7.33
CA VAL A 279 -13.88 -20.22 -7.42
C VAL A 279 -15.23 -19.59 -7.76
N ALA A 280 -15.47 -18.36 -7.31
CA ALA A 280 -16.72 -17.61 -7.55
C ALA A 280 -16.47 -16.10 -7.50
N PRO A 281 -17.37 -15.29 -8.10
CA PRO A 281 -17.29 -13.83 -8.02
C PRO A 281 -17.33 -13.29 -6.59
N TYR A 282 -16.64 -12.19 -6.34
CA TYR A 282 -16.63 -11.53 -5.04
C TYR A 282 -18.00 -10.99 -4.67
N LYS A 283 -18.40 -11.22 -3.42
CA LYS A 283 -19.62 -10.65 -2.82
C LYS A 283 -19.21 -9.74 -1.63
N PRO A 284 -19.52 -8.43 -1.69
CA PRO A 284 -19.26 -7.52 -0.57
C PRO A 284 -20.03 -7.96 0.67
N ARG A 285 -19.39 -7.91 1.85
CA ARG A 285 -20.09 -8.17 3.12
C ARG A 285 -20.90 -6.96 3.55
N SER A 286 -22.16 -7.16 3.92
CA SER A 286 -22.98 -6.11 4.50
C SER A 286 -22.59 -5.84 5.97
N LEU A 287 -22.73 -4.57 6.42
CA LEU A 287 -22.61 -4.24 7.83
C LEU A 287 -23.87 -4.72 8.56
N PRO A 288 -23.72 -5.51 9.65
CA PRO A 288 -24.88 -5.84 10.48
C PRO A 288 -25.50 -4.55 11.03
N ALA A 289 -26.84 -4.49 10.99
CA ALA A 289 -27.60 -3.35 11.52
C ALA A 289 -27.24 -3.13 13.00
N CYS A 290 -26.85 -1.90 13.36
CA CYS A 290 -26.56 -1.54 14.73
C CYS A 290 -27.90 -1.36 15.49
N THR A 291 -28.40 -2.43 16.12
CA THR A 291 -29.52 -2.32 17.07
C THR A 291 -28.95 -2.01 18.45
N PRO A 292 -29.54 -1.05 19.20
CA PRO A 292 -29.15 -0.82 20.59
C PRO A 292 -29.38 -2.10 21.39
N GLU A 293 -28.32 -2.64 21.96
CA GLU A 293 -28.39 -3.88 22.71
C GLU A 293 -28.95 -3.61 24.12
N PRO A 294 -29.88 -4.45 24.60
CA PRO A 294 -30.26 -4.44 26.01
C PRO A 294 -29.06 -4.80 26.90
N GLN A 295 -29.02 -4.28 28.13
CA GLN A 295 -27.99 -4.63 29.10
C GLN A 295 -28.01 -6.14 29.36
N CYS A 296 -27.00 -6.85 28.88
CA CYS A 296 -26.81 -8.28 29.07
C CYS A 296 -25.79 -8.56 30.19
N LYS A 297 -26.07 -9.60 30.99
CA LYS A 297 -25.06 -10.13 31.95
C LYS A 297 -23.96 -10.82 31.16
N VAL A 298 -22.71 -10.41 31.35
CA VAL A 298 -21.56 -11.09 30.78
C VAL A 298 -20.91 -12.00 31.82
N VAL A 299 -20.81 -13.30 31.52
CA VAL A 299 -20.09 -14.29 32.33
C VAL A 299 -18.67 -14.39 31.80
N ASP A 300 -17.70 -14.09 32.65
CA ASP A 300 -16.29 -14.11 32.27
C ASP A 300 -15.75 -15.55 32.17
N GLY A 301 -14.98 -15.81 31.11
CA GLY A 301 -14.33 -17.09 30.86
C GLY A 301 -12.97 -17.24 31.53
N LEU A 302 -12.26 -18.30 31.16
CA LEU A 302 -10.92 -18.60 31.66
C LEU A 302 -9.89 -18.06 30.67
N PRO A 303 -9.07 -17.07 31.05
CA PRO A 303 -7.93 -16.66 30.27
C PRO A 303 -6.90 -17.80 30.19
N PRO A 304 -6.00 -17.80 29.19
CA PRO A 304 -4.96 -18.80 29.10
C PRO A 304 -4.13 -18.87 30.37
N GLU A 305 -4.01 -20.07 30.93
CA GLU A 305 -3.15 -20.29 32.09
C GLU A 305 -1.70 -19.94 31.75
N GLY A 306 -1.01 -19.27 32.66
CA GLY A 306 0.40 -18.94 32.53
C GLY A 306 0.72 -17.80 31.53
N LEU A 307 -0.28 -17.02 31.05
CA LEU A 307 -0.01 -15.85 30.22
C LEU A 307 0.95 -14.88 30.90
N SER A 308 0.76 -14.62 32.20
CA SER A 308 1.67 -13.76 32.95
C SER A 308 1.55 -13.97 34.47
N VAL A 309 2.71 -13.92 35.15
CA VAL A 309 2.78 -13.81 36.60
C VAL A 309 3.13 -12.36 36.93
N MET A 310 2.18 -11.64 37.50
CA MET A 310 2.33 -10.22 37.81
C MET A 310 2.88 -10.06 39.22
N GLN A 311 4.17 -9.78 39.33
CA GLN A 311 4.81 -9.35 40.57
C GLN A 311 4.92 -7.82 40.62
N LEU A 312 4.88 -7.17 39.46
CA LEU A 312 4.83 -5.71 39.32
C LEU A 312 3.47 -5.20 39.79
N LYS A 313 3.45 -4.45 40.87
CA LYS A 313 2.24 -3.79 41.38
C LYS A 313 1.91 -2.58 40.52
N TYR A 314 0.69 -2.51 39.99
CA TYR A 314 0.22 -1.33 39.26
C TYR A 314 -0.25 -0.26 40.25
N VAL A 315 0.56 0.80 40.41
CA VAL A 315 0.29 1.95 41.27
C VAL A 315 -0.43 3.01 40.48
N VAL A 316 0.06 3.29 39.29
CA VAL A 316 -0.57 4.26 38.38
C VAL A 316 -1.72 3.61 37.62
N GLN A 317 -2.93 4.01 37.97
CA GLN A 317 -4.14 3.45 37.34
C GLN A 317 -4.27 3.87 35.89
N LEU A 318 -4.62 2.92 35.03
CA LEU A 318 -4.99 3.15 33.65
C LEU A 318 -6.49 3.40 33.53
N LYS A 319 -6.90 4.65 33.30
CA LYS A 319 -8.31 5.04 33.13
C LYS A 319 -8.98 4.30 31.97
N GLN A 320 -10.29 4.25 31.97
CA GLN A 320 -11.06 3.55 30.92
C GLN A 320 -11.13 4.30 29.60
N TYR A 321 -11.00 5.61 29.60
CA TYR A 321 -11.09 6.46 28.39
C TYR A 321 -12.26 6.05 27.49
N ARG A 322 -13.47 6.00 28.08
CA ARG A 322 -14.68 5.65 27.31
C ARG A 322 -14.93 6.70 26.23
N ILE A 323 -15.36 6.23 25.05
CA ILE A 323 -15.70 7.11 23.93
C ILE A 323 -16.82 8.05 24.37
N PRO A 324 -16.63 9.38 24.29
CA PRO A 324 -17.66 10.34 24.70
C PRO A 324 -18.87 10.27 23.75
N PRO A 325 -20.10 10.44 24.27
CA PRO A 325 -21.33 10.37 23.45
C PRO A 325 -21.34 11.33 22.26
N TYR A 326 -20.74 12.53 22.41
CA TYR A 326 -20.69 13.54 21.34
C TYR A 326 -19.87 13.12 20.11
N MET A 327 -19.08 12.06 20.20
CA MET A 327 -18.27 11.59 19.07
C MET A 327 -19.10 11.12 17.87
N ASN A 328 -20.27 10.55 18.09
CA ASN A 328 -21.18 10.16 17.01
C ASN A 328 -21.69 11.39 16.25
N ASP A 329 -22.08 12.43 16.97
CA ASP A 329 -22.52 13.70 16.38
C ASP A 329 -21.39 14.38 15.65
N LEU A 330 -20.17 14.36 16.21
CA LEU A 330 -18.98 14.88 15.56
C LEU A 330 -18.72 14.19 14.21
N ILE A 331 -18.79 12.85 14.13
CA ILE A 331 -18.61 12.11 12.88
C ILE A 331 -19.65 12.51 11.82
N ILE A 332 -20.93 12.66 12.22
CA ILE A 332 -21.97 13.12 11.30
C ILE A 332 -21.65 14.51 10.74
N ARG A 333 -21.18 15.42 11.58
CA ARG A 333 -20.78 16.78 11.18
C ARG A 333 -19.51 16.80 10.34
N LEU A 334 -18.54 15.92 10.62
CA LEU A 334 -17.34 15.79 9.79
C LEU A 334 -17.64 15.33 8.35
N LYS A 335 -18.73 14.57 8.16
CA LYS A 335 -19.24 14.19 6.83
C LYS A 335 -19.93 15.36 6.11
N ARG A 336 -20.54 16.30 6.84
CA ARG A 336 -21.23 17.48 6.30
C ARG A 336 -20.28 18.68 6.34
N SER A 337 -19.98 19.28 5.19
CA SER A 337 -18.98 20.35 5.09
C SER A 337 -19.34 21.69 5.76
N SER A 338 -20.53 21.87 6.27
CA SER A 338 -21.11 23.22 6.53
C SER A 338 -21.29 23.63 7.99
N ASP A 339 -21.13 22.72 8.96
CA ASP A 339 -21.51 23.00 10.34
C ASP A 339 -20.29 23.39 11.19
N PHE A 340 -20.41 24.52 11.90
CA PHE A 340 -19.42 24.94 12.89
C PHE A 340 -19.49 24.05 14.13
N ASP A 341 -18.35 23.51 14.55
CA ASP A 341 -18.22 22.70 15.76
C ASP A 341 -16.85 22.95 16.41
N SER A 342 -16.85 23.22 17.72
CA SER A 342 -15.63 23.50 18.49
C SER A 342 -14.61 22.33 18.41
N LYS A 343 -15.08 21.09 18.44
CA LYS A 343 -14.21 19.89 18.33
C LYS A 343 -13.65 19.71 16.93
N ARG A 344 -14.42 20.02 15.90
CA ARG A 344 -13.95 20.07 14.53
C ARG A 344 -12.86 21.14 14.37
N THR A 345 -13.02 22.31 14.99
CA THR A 345 -12.01 23.36 14.99
C THR A 345 -10.69 22.86 15.59
N VAL A 346 -10.72 22.13 16.71
CA VAL A 346 -9.53 21.52 17.30
C VAL A 346 -8.84 20.55 16.33
N LEU A 347 -9.61 19.72 15.60
CA LEU A 347 -9.06 18.80 14.60
C LEU A 347 -8.44 19.53 13.40
N GLU A 348 -9.06 20.62 12.93
CA GLU A 348 -8.63 21.41 11.77
C GLU A 348 -7.47 22.37 12.09
N THR A 349 -7.34 22.80 13.34
CA THR A 349 -6.23 23.66 13.79
C THR A 349 -4.89 22.89 13.73
N PRO A 350 -3.81 23.50 13.25
CA PRO A 350 -2.47 22.89 13.32
C PRO A 350 -2.12 22.42 14.73
N LEU A 351 -1.35 21.33 14.82
CA LEU A 351 -0.91 20.79 16.11
C LEU A 351 0.05 21.76 16.80
N CYS A 352 -0.28 22.14 18.03
CA CYS A 352 0.53 22.95 18.90
C CYS A 352 0.47 22.40 20.34
N TRP A 353 1.29 22.93 21.23
CA TRP A 353 1.34 22.44 22.62
C TRP A 353 0.00 22.61 23.36
N GLU A 354 -0.71 23.70 23.10
CA GLU A 354 -1.98 24.04 23.75
C GLU A 354 -3.07 23.01 23.44
N ASN A 355 -3.18 22.60 22.16
CA ASN A 355 -4.20 21.66 21.71
C ASN A 355 -3.75 20.20 21.69
N TYR A 356 -2.51 19.91 22.08
CA TYR A 356 -1.85 18.62 21.91
C TYR A 356 -2.66 17.44 22.45
N THR A 357 -2.96 17.48 23.75
CA THR A 357 -3.68 16.40 24.42
C THR A 357 -5.09 16.23 23.86
N GLU A 358 -5.83 17.32 23.71
CA GLU A 358 -7.22 17.26 23.23
C GLU A 358 -7.30 16.75 21.81
N LYS A 359 -6.44 17.24 20.92
CA LYS A 359 -6.40 16.79 19.53
C LYS A 359 -6.09 15.30 19.41
N PHE A 360 -5.06 14.82 20.10
CA PHE A 360 -4.72 13.39 20.06
C PHE A 360 -5.78 12.51 20.70
N GLN A 361 -6.44 12.95 21.77
CA GLN A 361 -7.57 12.21 22.34
C GLN A 361 -8.73 12.09 21.36
N LEU A 362 -9.09 13.15 20.64
CA LEU A 362 -10.12 13.10 19.60
C LEU A 362 -9.74 12.15 18.46
N LEU A 363 -8.48 12.21 18.02
CA LEU A 363 -7.97 11.32 16.97
C LEU A 363 -7.98 9.84 17.39
N LEU A 364 -7.61 9.54 18.64
CA LEU A 364 -7.67 8.19 19.20
C LEU A 364 -9.09 7.67 19.31
N TYR A 365 -10.08 8.50 19.69
CA TYR A 365 -11.49 8.12 19.68
C TYR A 365 -12.00 7.84 18.26
N LEU A 366 -11.59 8.62 17.26
CA LEU A 366 -11.95 8.37 15.86
C LEU A 366 -11.36 7.05 15.35
N GLU A 367 -10.13 6.74 15.74
CA GLU A 367 -9.49 5.46 15.40
C GLU A 367 -10.19 4.29 16.09
N GLU A 368 -10.50 4.42 17.38
CA GLU A 368 -11.20 3.37 18.15
C GLU A 368 -12.59 3.08 17.60
N LEU A 369 -13.38 4.10 17.25
CA LEU A 369 -14.69 3.95 16.63
C LEU A 369 -14.60 3.20 15.30
N GLN A 370 -13.57 3.47 14.50
CA GLN A 370 -13.35 2.74 13.26
C GLN A 370 -12.98 1.28 13.55
N MET A 371 -12.13 1.03 14.55
CA MET A 371 -11.78 -0.34 14.97
C MET A 371 -13.02 -1.14 15.40
N GLU A 372 -13.92 -0.51 16.16
CA GLU A 372 -15.19 -1.13 16.56
C GLU A 372 -16.10 -1.43 15.38
N CYS A 373 -16.23 -0.50 14.43
CA CYS A 373 -16.99 -0.73 13.20
C CYS A 373 -16.42 -1.88 12.38
N ASP A 374 -15.10 -1.92 12.23
CA ASP A 374 -14.44 -2.93 11.43
C ASP A 374 -14.56 -4.33 12.03
N ILE A 375 -14.40 -4.47 13.35
CA ILE A 375 -14.47 -5.78 14.00
C ILE A 375 -15.90 -6.38 13.98
N ARG A 376 -16.93 -5.52 14.08
CA ARG A 376 -18.33 -5.97 14.04
C ARG A 376 -18.74 -6.66 12.74
N ARG A 377 -18.04 -6.40 11.63
CA ARG A 377 -18.29 -7.06 10.33
C ARG A 377 -18.05 -8.56 10.36
N TYR A 378 -17.28 -9.02 11.34
CA TYR A 378 -16.96 -10.44 11.51
C TYR A 378 -17.88 -11.17 12.49
N ASN A 379 -18.79 -10.43 13.16
CA ASN A 379 -19.77 -11.05 14.06
C ASN A 379 -20.60 -12.09 13.31
N ILE A 380 -20.90 -13.17 14.00
CA ILE A 380 -21.75 -14.24 13.48
C ILE A 380 -23.09 -14.17 14.24
N PRO A 381 -24.24 -14.11 13.57
CA PRO A 381 -24.49 -14.34 12.14
C PRO A 381 -23.99 -13.22 11.22
N ASN A 382 -23.57 -13.62 10.02
CA ASN A 382 -23.24 -12.74 8.91
C ASN A 382 -23.68 -13.37 7.58
N ASP A 383 -23.40 -12.70 6.45
CA ASP A 383 -23.83 -13.15 5.12
C ASP A 383 -23.25 -14.52 4.72
N ASP A 384 -22.07 -14.90 5.28
CA ASP A 384 -21.40 -16.17 4.98
C ASP A 384 -21.80 -17.29 5.95
N LYS A 385 -22.05 -16.96 7.23
CA LYS A 385 -22.37 -17.92 8.30
C LYS A 385 -23.60 -17.46 9.08
N PRO A 386 -24.71 -18.19 9.00
CA PRO A 386 -25.93 -17.85 9.75
C PRO A 386 -25.80 -18.16 11.25
N TYR A 387 -24.83 -18.96 11.65
CA TYR A 387 -24.52 -19.32 13.04
C TYR A 387 -23.10 -19.86 13.15
N ALA A 388 -22.59 -19.89 14.37
CA ALA A 388 -21.32 -20.54 14.70
C ALA A 388 -21.59 -21.84 15.44
N GLU A 389 -20.74 -22.83 15.24
CA GLU A 389 -20.69 -24.05 16.02
C GLU A 389 -19.38 -24.10 16.81
N LEU A 390 -19.45 -24.61 18.03
CA LEU A 390 -18.30 -24.84 18.87
C LEU A 390 -18.01 -26.34 18.92
N THR A 391 -16.79 -26.75 18.68
CA THR A 391 -16.33 -28.13 18.79
C THR A 391 -15.29 -28.27 19.90
N ARG A 392 -15.04 -29.47 20.38
CA ARG A 392 -14.02 -29.73 21.40
C ARG A 392 -12.63 -29.74 20.79
N ASP A 393 -11.67 -29.21 21.54
CA ASP A 393 -10.28 -29.40 21.19
C ASP A 393 -9.83 -30.85 21.49
N ALA A 394 -9.20 -31.48 20.50
CA ALA A 394 -8.73 -32.86 20.64
C ALA A 394 -7.66 -33.04 21.71
N ASN A 395 -6.88 -32.01 21.99
CA ASN A 395 -5.75 -32.08 22.93
C ASN A 395 -6.09 -31.57 24.33
N ASN A 396 -7.05 -30.67 24.46
CA ASN A 396 -7.46 -30.07 25.74
C ASN A 396 -8.98 -30.01 25.87
N PRO A 397 -9.61 -30.91 26.66
CA PRO A 397 -11.05 -30.97 26.80
C PRO A 397 -11.70 -29.75 27.45
N ARG A 398 -10.92 -28.84 28.06
CA ARG A 398 -11.41 -27.57 28.62
C ARG A 398 -11.50 -26.44 27.60
N LEU A 399 -10.96 -26.65 26.39
CA LEU A 399 -10.99 -25.65 25.32
C LEU A 399 -12.00 -26.04 24.26
N LEU A 400 -12.63 -25.02 23.69
CA LEU A 400 -13.51 -25.15 22.56
C LEU A 400 -12.91 -24.50 21.33
N VAL A 401 -13.13 -25.12 20.19
CA VAL A 401 -12.63 -24.63 18.88
C VAL A 401 -13.79 -23.95 18.18
N LEU A 402 -13.55 -22.71 17.76
CA LEU A 402 -14.42 -21.94 16.89
C LEU A 402 -13.75 -21.81 15.53
N GLU A 403 -14.44 -22.20 14.48
CA GLU A 403 -13.98 -21.98 13.12
C GLU A 403 -14.18 -20.51 12.72
N VAL A 404 -13.07 -19.82 12.39
CA VAL A 404 -13.05 -18.42 12.00
C VAL A 404 -12.27 -18.30 10.67
N PRO A 405 -12.93 -18.48 9.51
CA PRO A 405 -12.28 -18.34 8.22
C PRO A 405 -11.68 -16.94 8.07
N GLY A 406 -10.41 -16.89 7.68
CA GLY A 406 -9.70 -15.63 7.50
C GLY A 406 -8.96 -15.13 8.75
N VAL A 407 -9.01 -15.84 9.89
CA VAL A 407 -8.24 -15.43 11.09
C VAL A 407 -6.74 -15.40 10.82
N SER A 408 -6.24 -16.30 9.98
CA SER A 408 -4.84 -16.26 9.50
C SER A 408 -4.51 -15.06 8.62
N GLU A 409 -5.52 -14.41 8.08
CA GLU A 409 -5.40 -13.17 7.31
C GLU A 409 -5.64 -11.92 8.19
N ASN A 410 -5.71 -12.09 9.51
CA ASN A 410 -6.15 -11.06 10.46
C ASN A 410 -7.55 -10.50 10.17
N ARG A 411 -8.46 -11.36 9.74
CA ARG A 411 -9.86 -11.07 9.39
C ARG A 411 -10.81 -12.04 10.10
N PRO A 412 -11.17 -11.75 11.33
CA PRO A 412 -10.77 -10.64 12.21
C PRO A 412 -9.35 -10.77 12.76
N SER A 413 -8.75 -9.66 13.20
CA SER A 413 -7.50 -9.67 13.96
C SER A 413 -7.79 -10.11 15.38
N VAL A 414 -7.37 -11.33 15.70
CA VAL A 414 -7.55 -11.97 17.02
C VAL A 414 -6.22 -12.53 17.47
N LEU A 415 -5.80 -12.17 18.68
CA LEU A 415 -4.55 -12.59 19.29
C LEU A 415 -4.79 -13.47 20.52
N ARG A 416 -3.75 -14.19 20.93
CA ARG A 416 -3.76 -14.91 22.21
C ARG A 416 -4.03 -13.95 23.38
N GLY A 417 -5.02 -14.26 24.21
CA GLY A 417 -5.45 -13.41 25.32
C GLY A 417 -6.60 -12.44 24.98
N ASP A 418 -6.96 -12.26 23.71
CA ASP A 418 -8.17 -11.54 23.34
C ASP A 418 -9.42 -12.32 23.73
N SER A 419 -10.57 -11.69 23.68
CA SER A 419 -11.84 -12.33 24.06
C SER A 419 -12.91 -12.15 22.99
N LEU A 420 -13.81 -13.12 22.92
CA LEU A 420 -15.01 -13.11 22.11
C LEU A 420 -16.23 -13.24 23.03
N LEU A 421 -17.36 -12.67 22.65
CA LEU A 421 -18.64 -12.88 23.33
C LEU A 421 -19.44 -13.90 22.52
N VAL A 422 -19.86 -14.97 23.21
CA VAL A 422 -20.59 -16.08 22.59
C VAL A 422 -21.89 -16.29 23.35
N TYR A 423 -23.00 -16.50 22.65
CA TYR A 423 -24.29 -16.82 23.25
C TYR A 423 -25.14 -17.66 22.30
N PRO A 424 -25.95 -18.60 22.82
CA PRO A 424 -26.82 -19.44 21.99
C PRO A 424 -27.82 -18.61 21.20
N GLN A 425 -28.11 -19.03 19.98
CA GLN A 425 -29.11 -18.40 19.16
C GLN A 425 -30.51 -18.54 19.77
N GLY A 426 -31.21 -17.41 19.95
CA GLY A 426 -32.51 -17.36 20.58
C GLY A 426 -32.50 -17.08 22.09
N GLU A 427 -31.37 -17.24 22.78
CA GLU A 427 -31.24 -16.84 24.19
C GLU A 427 -30.98 -15.33 24.32
N LYS A 428 -31.67 -14.67 25.21
CA LYS A 428 -31.49 -13.24 25.49
C LYS A 428 -31.08 -13.06 26.97
N GLY A 429 -30.18 -12.12 27.24
CA GLY A 429 -29.86 -11.68 28.60
C GLY A 429 -28.54 -12.16 29.18
N VAL A 430 -27.90 -13.20 28.63
CA VAL A 430 -26.59 -13.67 29.09
C VAL A 430 -25.65 -13.86 27.89
N LYS A 431 -24.47 -13.29 27.98
CA LYS A 431 -23.34 -13.52 27.03
C LYS A 431 -22.18 -14.14 27.78
N TYR A 432 -21.47 -15.04 27.13
CA TYR A 432 -20.31 -15.72 27.71
C TYR A 432 -19.05 -15.23 27.02
N ARG A 433 -18.07 -14.77 27.80
CA ARG A 433 -16.78 -14.37 27.31
C ARG A 433 -15.87 -15.57 27.17
N GLY A 434 -15.44 -15.89 25.95
CA GLY A 434 -14.42 -16.89 25.69
C GLY A 434 -13.07 -16.21 25.44
N TYR A 435 -12.02 -16.60 26.17
CA TYR A 435 -10.66 -16.09 25.93
C TYR A 435 -9.92 -16.95 24.92
N VAL A 436 -9.17 -16.31 24.03
CA VAL A 436 -8.38 -16.97 22.99
C VAL A 436 -7.08 -17.54 23.60
N HIS A 437 -6.96 -18.86 23.58
CA HIS A 437 -5.77 -19.59 24.03
C HIS A 437 -4.74 -19.78 22.92
N SER A 438 -5.21 -20.06 21.70
CA SER A 438 -4.35 -20.10 20.52
C SER A 438 -5.13 -19.77 19.25
N VAL A 439 -4.42 -19.25 18.27
CA VAL A 439 -4.93 -18.95 16.92
C VAL A 439 -4.31 -19.96 15.98
N GLN A 440 -5.15 -20.61 15.16
CA GLN A 440 -4.77 -21.57 14.14
C GLN A 440 -5.02 -20.98 12.73
N LEU A 441 -4.84 -21.76 11.68
CA LEU A 441 -4.98 -21.29 10.30
C LEU A 441 -6.39 -20.71 10.03
N ASP A 442 -7.46 -21.43 10.41
CA ASP A 442 -8.85 -21.05 10.18
C ASP A 442 -9.73 -21.23 11.43
N SER A 443 -9.14 -21.26 12.60
CA SER A 443 -9.86 -21.45 13.86
C SER A 443 -9.15 -20.84 15.06
N VAL A 444 -9.90 -20.65 16.14
CA VAL A 444 -9.40 -20.18 17.42
C VAL A 444 -9.84 -21.14 18.53
N LYS A 445 -8.95 -21.38 19.51
CA LYS A 445 -9.26 -22.15 20.71
C LYS A 445 -9.66 -21.21 21.82
N LEU A 446 -10.83 -21.44 22.43
CA LEU A 446 -11.47 -20.57 23.40
C LEU A 446 -11.62 -21.24 24.76
N GLY A 447 -11.26 -20.51 25.82
CA GLY A 447 -11.47 -20.91 27.21
C GLY A 447 -12.69 -20.20 27.82
N PHE A 448 -13.68 -20.98 28.27
CA PHE A 448 -14.89 -20.49 28.91
C PHE A 448 -14.93 -20.81 30.40
N ALA A 449 -15.80 -20.12 31.14
CA ALA A 449 -16.07 -20.40 32.54
C ALA A 449 -16.67 -21.80 32.73
N GLN A 450 -16.47 -22.36 33.93
CA GLN A 450 -17.05 -23.65 34.31
C GLN A 450 -18.60 -23.63 34.21
N GLU A 451 -19.21 -22.48 34.46
CA GLU A 451 -20.69 -22.28 34.30
C GLU A 451 -21.13 -22.55 32.86
N PHE A 452 -20.41 -22.06 31.86
CA PHE A 452 -20.69 -22.35 30.45
C PHE A 452 -20.46 -23.82 30.12
N LEU A 453 -19.33 -24.38 30.53
CA LEU A 453 -19.00 -25.78 30.26
C LEU A 453 -20.01 -26.73 30.91
N SER A 454 -20.39 -26.47 32.17
CA SER A 454 -21.40 -27.31 32.88
C SER A 454 -22.79 -27.22 32.27
N ARG A 455 -23.17 -26.05 31.70
CA ARG A 455 -24.47 -25.85 31.09
C ARG A 455 -24.58 -26.55 29.72
N TYR A 456 -23.55 -26.54 28.93
CA TYR A 456 -23.60 -27.03 27.54
C TYR A 456 -22.81 -28.32 27.30
N MET A 457 -22.10 -28.83 28.31
CA MET A 457 -21.25 -30.03 28.21
C MET A 457 -21.57 -31.10 29.24
N THR A 458 -22.68 -31.00 30.02
CA THR A 458 -23.09 -31.97 31.00
C THR A 458 -23.86 -33.16 30.37
N GLY A 459 -23.22 -34.31 30.35
CA GLY A 459 -23.77 -35.60 30.01
C GLY A 459 -22.68 -36.66 29.88
N LYS A 460 -22.99 -37.93 30.00
CA LYS A 460 -22.08 -39.03 29.75
C LYS A 460 -21.65 -39.10 28.28
N ASP A 461 -22.43 -38.51 27.41
CA ASP A 461 -22.12 -38.27 25.99
C ASP A 461 -21.66 -36.84 25.80
N LEU A 462 -20.39 -36.70 25.55
CA LEU A 462 -19.64 -35.45 25.40
C LEU A 462 -19.96 -34.66 24.11
N SER A 463 -20.99 -35.07 23.35
CA SER A 463 -21.42 -34.52 22.08
C SER A 463 -22.49 -33.43 22.16
N PHE A 464 -22.91 -33.03 23.39
CA PHE A 464 -24.06 -32.16 23.56
C PHE A 464 -23.86 -30.72 23.03
N ILE A 465 -22.63 -30.22 22.96
CA ILE A 465 -22.33 -28.89 22.40
C ILE A 465 -22.38 -28.89 20.86
N GLU A 466 -22.15 -30.07 20.25
CA GLU A 466 -22.22 -30.23 18.81
C GLU A 466 -23.68 -30.10 18.34
N GLY A 467 -23.92 -29.19 17.40
CA GLY A 467 -25.26 -28.87 16.88
C GLY A 467 -25.94 -27.68 17.57
N ILE A 468 -25.42 -27.15 18.67
CA ILE A 468 -25.90 -25.88 19.21
C ILE A 468 -25.43 -24.72 18.34
N LYS A 469 -26.37 -23.87 17.96
CA LYS A 469 -26.09 -22.69 17.15
C LYS A 469 -25.77 -21.50 18.05
N PHE A 470 -24.62 -20.88 17.84
CA PHE A 470 -24.18 -19.72 18.61
C PHE A 470 -24.08 -18.46 17.76
N ASN A 471 -24.36 -17.35 18.40
CA ASN A 471 -23.94 -16.03 17.93
C ASN A 471 -22.58 -15.70 18.54
N VAL A 472 -21.71 -15.04 17.75
CA VAL A 472 -20.37 -14.67 18.17
C VAL A 472 -20.14 -13.19 17.87
N GLU A 473 -19.68 -12.45 18.89
CA GLU A 473 -19.26 -11.05 18.76
C GLU A 473 -17.78 -10.94 19.02
N PHE A 474 -17.06 -10.38 18.05
CA PHE A 474 -15.64 -10.09 18.18
C PHE A 474 -15.46 -8.77 18.93
N THR A 475 -14.48 -8.73 19.82
CA THR A 475 -14.15 -7.54 20.61
C THR A 475 -12.78 -7.02 20.28
N ILE A 476 -12.54 -5.73 20.48
CA ILE A 476 -11.22 -5.11 20.34
C ILE A 476 -10.49 -5.08 21.69
N ASN A 477 -9.17 -5.23 21.64
CA ASN A 477 -8.35 -5.02 22.81
C ASN A 477 -8.06 -3.52 22.97
N ARG A 478 -8.70 -2.88 23.95
CA ARG A 478 -8.59 -1.45 24.20
C ARG A 478 -7.31 -1.04 24.92
N LEU A 479 -6.48 -1.99 25.37
CA LEU A 479 -5.29 -1.69 26.18
C LEU A 479 -4.34 -0.71 25.47
N THR A 480 -4.08 -0.96 24.19
CA THR A 480 -3.18 -0.15 23.36
C THR A 480 -3.65 1.30 23.21
N VAL A 481 -4.93 1.50 22.94
CA VAL A 481 -5.54 2.84 22.82
C VAL A 481 -5.54 3.55 24.16
N ARG A 482 -5.89 2.86 25.25
CA ARG A 482 -5.88 3.41 26.62
C ARG A 482 -4.49 3.87 27.06
N LEU A 483 -3.43 3.12 26.72
CA LEU A 483 -2.05 3.50 26.99
C LEU A 483 -1.65 4.78 26.24
N GLN A 484 -2.09 4.93 25.00
CA GLN A 484 -1.85 6.13 24.19
C GLN A 484 -2.61 7.36 24.73
N HIS A 485 -3.85 7.20 25.15
CA HIS A 485 -4.61 8.27 25.82
C HIS A 485 -3.90 8.74 27.10
N ARG A 486 -3.45 7.80 27.95
CA ARG A 486 -2.68 8.12 29.15
C ARG A 486 -1.38 8.83 28.82
N ALA A 487 -0.65 8.37 27.82
CA ALA A 487 0.60 8.98 27.39
C ALA A 487 0.38 10.44 26.95
N ALA A 488 -0.68 10.73 26.21
CA ALA A 488 -1.04 12.10 25.81
C ALA A 488 -1.40 12.99 27.00
N GLU A 489 -2.05 12.47 28.05
CA GLU A 489 -2.30 13.20 29.30
C GLU A 489 -0.99 13.46 30.07
N LEU A 490 -0.18 12.40 30.25
CA LEU A 490 1.08 12.49 30.99
C LEU A 490 2.12 13.37 30.32
N ALA A 491 2.11 13.50 28.99
CA ALA A 491 2.98 14.41 28.26
C ALA A 491 2.80 15.85 28.75
N LYS A 492 1.55 16.27 28.98
CA LYS A 492 1.24 17.61 29.50
C LYS A 492 1.56 17.73 31.00
N SER A 493 1.23 16.71 31.79
CA SER A 493 1.49 16.70 33.24
C SER A 493 2.96 16.69 33.60
N ASN A 494 3.82 16.10 32.73
CA ASN A 494 5.28 16.07 32.90
C ASN A 494 6.01 17.13 32.05
N GLU A 495 5.30 18.14 31.59
CA GLU A 495 5.84 19.34 30.90
C GLU A 495 6.78 19.00 29.71
N LEU A 496 6.45 18.00 28.90
CA LEU A 496 7.28 17.56 27.77
C LEU A 496 7.30 18.53 26.58
N SER A 497 6.96 19.79 26.77
CA SER A 497 6.92 20.79 25.68
C SER A 497 8.28 21.01 25.03
N SER A 498 9.35 21.04 25.80
CA SER A 498 10.73 21.19 25.31
C SER A 498 11.20 20.00 24.47
N VAL A 499 10.62 18.82 24.71
CA VAL A 499 10.90 17.57 23.95
C VAL A 499 10.06 17.49 22.70
N LEU A 500 8.77 17.82 22.77
CA LEU A 500 7.81 17.62 21.68
C LEU A 500 7.70 18.82 20.71
N PHE A 501 8.00 20.05 21.22
CA PHE A 501 8.02 21.28 20.45
C PHE A 501 9.29 22.08 20.76
N PRO A 502 10.49 21.51 20.51
CA PRO A 502 11.73 22.18 20.82
C PRO A 502 11.87 23.48 19.99
N THR A 503 12.38 24.50 20.66
CA THR A 503 12.68 25.77 20.06
C THR A 503 14.19 25.91 19.80
N GLU A 504 14.59 26.88 19.01
CA GLU A 504 16.01 27.18 18.82
C GLU A 504 16.69 27.46 20.14
N PRO A 505 17.92 26.95 20.33
CA PRO A 505 18.68 27.21 21.55
C PRO A 505 18.97 28.71 21.69
N PRO A 506 19.03 29.24 22.93
CA PRO A 506 19.34 30.65 23.16
C PRO A 506 20.72 31.01 22.62
N LEU A 507 20.94 32.26 22.29
CA LEU A 507 22.22 32.77 21.75
C LEU A 507 23.43 32.48 22.65
N SER A 508 23.20 32.25 23.94
CA SER A 508 24.22 31.83 24.93
C SER A 508 24.58 30.37 24.88
N TRP A 509 23.86 29.54 24.06
CA TRP A 509 24.12 28.12 23.98
C TRP A 509 25.47 27.87 23.31
N GLN A 510 26.32 27.10 23.99
CA GLN A 510 27.63 26.70 23.46
C GLN A 510 27.54 25.25 22.96
N LYS A 511 28.11 25.02 21.79
CA LYS A 511 28.22 23.68 21.23
C LYS A 511 29.06 22.80 22.18
N PRO A 512 28.53 21.67 22.65
CA PRO A 512 29.26 20.82 23.58
C PRO A 512 30.52 20.24 22.94
N ASP A 513 31.57 20.07 23.75
CA ASP A 513 32.77 19.35 23.34
C ASP A 513 32.44 17.87 23.07
N LEU A 514 32.79 17.39 21.89
CA LEU A 514 32.54 16.00 21.52
C LEU A 514 33.62 15.08 22.07
N PRO A 515 33.25 13.98 22.78
CA PRO A 515 34.22 13.06 23.33
C PRO A 515 34.92 12.26 22.21
N LYS A 516 36.22 12.03 22.38
CA LYS A 516 36.93 11.05 21.54
C LYS A 516 36.56 9.65 22.03
N LEU A 517 35.84 8.90 21.20
CA LEU A 517 35.35 7.56 21.54
C LEU A 517 36.14 6.48 20.81
N LYS A 518 36.44 5.40 21.51
CA LYS A 518 36.89 4.15 20.89
C LYS A 518 35.69 3.23 20.83
N LEU A 519 35.22 2.99 19.61
CA LEU A 519 34.01 2.24 19.38
C LEU A 519 34.22 0.73 19.57
N PHE A 520 33.15 0.00 19.92
CA PHE A 520 33.15 -1.46 19.93
C PHE A 520 33.21 -2.01 18.51
N ASP A 521 32.49 -1.38 17.58
CA ASP A 521 32.59 -1.65 16.16
C ASP A 521 33.52 -0.63 15.48
N TYR A 522 34.79 -1.03 15.26
CA TYR A 522 35.81 -0.20 14.62
C TYR A 522 35.45 0.21 13.18
N GLN A 523 34.52 -0.48 12.53
CA GLN A 523 34.09 -0.10 11.18
C GLN A 523 33.26 1.19 11.18
N LEU A 524 32.55 1.46 12.26
CA LEU A 524 31.82 2.72 12.42
C LEU A 524 32.75 3.93 12.54
N GLU A 525 33.99 3.75 13.02
CA GLU A 525 34.98 4.84 13.08
C GLU A 525 35.37 5.34 11.67
N LYS A 526 35.19 4.48 10.64
CA LYS A 526 35.46 4.82 9.24
C LYS A 526 34.28 5.55 8.57
N ASN A 527 33.14 5.59 9.22
CA ASN A 527 31.95 6.30 8.73
C ASN A 527 31.75 7.58 9.55
N PRO A 528 32.11 8.75 9.02
CA PRO A 528 32.09 10.00 9.79
C PRO A 528 30.66 10.36 10.27
N GLU A 529 29.63 10.07 9.50
CA GLU A 529 28.26 10.37 9.88
C GLU A 529 27.83 9.52 11.10
N GLN A 530 28.12 8.21 11.08
CA GLN A 530 27.80 7.33 12.20
C GLN A 530 28.64 7.64 13.44
N TYR A 531 29.94 7.85 13.27
CA TYR A 531 30.83 8.21 14.37
C TYR A 531 30.39 9.51 15.04
N GLN A 532 30.07 10.54 14.25
CA GLN A 532 29.60 11.82 14.72
C GLN A 532 28.25 11.70 15.44
N ALA A 533 27.31 10.92 14.91
CA ALA A 533 26.03 10.65 15.58
C ALA A 533 26.24 10.05 16.97
N VAL A 534 27.11 9.04 17.09
CA VAL A 534 27.43 8.41 18.38
C VAL A 534 28.05 9.42 19.35
N GLN A 535 29.00 10.27 18.88
CA GLN A 535 29.61 11.31 19.71
C GLN A 535 28.55 12.30 20.27
N HIS A 536 27.65 12.80 19.39
CA HIS A 536 26.61 13.73 19.80
C HIS A 536 25.62 13.12 20.78
N ILE A 537 25.21 11.86 20.56
CA ILE A 537 24.33 11.15 21.49
C ILE A 537 25.01 10.96 22.85
N VAL A 538 26.26 10.52 22.89
CA VAL A 538 27.01 10.33 24.14
C VAL A 538 27.24 11.66 24.87
N ALA A 539 27.49 12.75 24.15
CA ALA A 539 27.65 14.09 24.70
C ALA A 539 26.32 14.73 25.17
N GLY A 540 25.17 14.19 24.73
CA GLY A 540 23.86 14.80 25.02
C GLY A 540 23.67 16.18 24.38
N SER A 541 24.22 16.39 23.19
CA SER A 541 24.30 17.69 22.54
C SER A 541 22.96 18.35 22.25
N SER A 542 21.89 17.57 22.09
CA SER A 542 20.56 18.07 21.74
C SER A 542 19.68 18.41 22.93
N ARG A 543 20.06 17.98 24.16
CA ARG A 543 19.18 18.15 25.34
C ARG A 543 18.68 19.59 25.51
N PRO A 544 17.42 19.78 25.87
CA PRO A 544 16.34 18.82 26.13
C PRO A 544 15.65 18.31 24.85
N ALA A 545 15.96 18.88 23.68
CA ALA A 545 15.39 18.46 22.41
C ALA A 545 15.79 17.02 22.04
N PRO A 546 14.96 16.25 21.34
CA PRO A 546 15.32 14.93 20.82
C PRO A 546 16.51 14.98 19.86
N TYR A 547 17.39 13.96 19.93
CA TYR A 547 18.40 13.74 18.89
C TYR A 547 17.83 12.84 17.82
N LEU A 548 17.92 13.25 16.56
CA LEU A 548 17.37 12.50 15.45
C LEU A 548 18.46 11.83 14.61
N VAL A 549 18.31 10.51 14.38
CA VAL A 549 19.13 9.75 13.44
C VAL A 549 18.28 9.45 12.21
N PHE A 550 18.41 10.27 11.19
CA PHE A 550 17.76 10.02 9.91
C PHE A 550 18.59 9.00 9.12
N GLY A 551 18.12 7.78 9.05
CA GLY A 551 18.83 6.70 8.40
C GLY A 551 18.03 6.11 7.24
N PRO A 552 18.35 6.48 5.99
CA PRO A 552 17.86 5.82 4.80
C PRO A 552 18.07 4.29 4.81
N PRO A 553 17.46 3.55 3.86
CA PRO A 553 17.57 2.10 3.81
C PRO A 553 19.03 1.63 3.78
N GLY A 554 19.38 0.62 4.59
CA GLY A 554 20.71 0.00 4.57
C GLY A 554 21.87 0.87 5.06
N THR A 555 21.60 1.98 5.74
CA THR A 555 22.64 2.89 6.23
C THR A 555 23.11 2.61 7.66
N GLY A 556 22.56 1.58 8.32
CA GLY A 556 23.04 1.14 9.64
C GLY A 556 22.47 1.92 10.82
N LYS A 557 21.20 2.41 10.77
CA LYS A 557 20.51 3.05 11.89
C LYS A 557 20.65 2.31 13.21
N THR A 558 20.18 1.08 13.25
CA THR A 558 20.18 0.24 14.45
C THR A 558 21.59 0.03 14.99
N VAL A 559 22.57 -0.17 14.11
CA VAL A 559 23.99 -0.34 14.53
C VAL A 559 24.52 0.93 15.19
N THR A 560 24.16 2.10 14.63
CA THR A 560 24.54 3.41 15.22
C THR A 560 23.93 3.59 16.61
N LEU A 561 22.63 3.28 16.78
CA LEU A 561 21.97 3.34 18.09
C LEU A 561 22.58 2.39 19.11
N VAL A 562 22.80 1.15 18.69
CA VAL A 562 23.42 0.12 19.55
C VAL A 562 24.79 0.55 20.02
N GLU A 563 25.61 1.11 19.12
CA GLU A 563 26.92 1.61 19.50
C GLU A 563 26.81 2.76 20.53
N ALA A 564 25.89 3.70 20.31
CA ALA A 564 25.64 4.79 21.25
C ALA A 564 25.21 4.25 22.64
N ILE A 565 24.31 3.27 22.70
CA ILE A 565 23.86 2.61 23.92
C ILE A 565 25.06 1.96 24.65
N LYS A 566 25.89 1.19 23.92
CA LYS A 566 27.09 0.56 24.47
C LYS A 566 28.08 1.58 25.02
N GLN A 567 28.31 2.69 24.32
CA GLN A 567 29.22 3.75 24.77
C GLN A 567 28.69 4.49 25.99
N ILE A 568 27.39 4.74 26.08
CA ILE A 568 26.77 5.34 27.29
C ILE A 568 26.92 4.41 28.49
N GLU A 569 26.58 3.12 28.33
CA GLU A 569 26.73 2.14 29.42
C GLU A 569 28.18 2.04 29.93
N LYS A 570 29.14 2.08 29.01
CA LYS A 570 30.57 2.01 29.35
C LYS A 570 31.08 3.27 30.06
N ASN A 571 30.67 4.46 29.60
CA ASN A 571 31.26 5.73 30.02
C ASN A 571 30.47 6.44 31.17
N GLN A 572 29.18 6.13 31.33
CA GLN A 572 28.28 6.80 32.29
C GLN A 572 27.78 5.79 33.33
N LYS A 573 28.45 5.72 34.51
CA LYS A 573 28.15 4.74 35.56
C LYS A 573 26.73 4.82 36.13
N SER A 574 26.12 5.99 36.15
CA SER A 574 24.76 6.23 36.67
C SER A 574 23.66 6.09 35.60
N CYS A 575 23.99 5.71 34.36
CA CYS A 575 22.99 5.61 33.32
C CYS A 575 22.01 4.46 33.55
N HIS A 576 20.74 4.73 33.19
CA HIS A 576 19.71 3.73 32.94
C HIS A 576 19.07 4.01 31.59
N ILE A 577 19.02 3.02 30.74
CA ILE A 577 18.62 3.18 29.33
C ILE A 577 17.35 2.38 29.08
N LEU A 578 16.37 3.02 28.46
CA LEU A 578 15.18 2.38 27.92
C LEU A 578 15.29 2.37 26.39
N ALA A 579 15.40 1.18 25.79
CA ALA A 579 15.49 1.02 24.33
C ALA A 579 14.21 0.39 23.80
N CYS A 580 13.55 1.07 22.86
CA CYS A 580 12.25 0.68 22.34
C CYS A 580 12.23 0.62 20.82
N ALA A 581 11.27 -0.14 20.28
CA ALA A 581 10.86 -0.10 18.87
C ALA A 581 9.37 -0.48 18.75
N PRO A 582 8.72 -0.20 17.61
CA PRO A 582 7.32 -0.54 17.40
C PRO A 582 7.02 -2.05 17.36
N SER A 583 7.95 -2.86 16.85
CA SER A 583 7.75 -4.30 16.66
C SER A 583 8.67 -5.17 17.52
N ASN A 584 8.23 -6.38 17.87
CA ASN A 584 9.06 -7.34 18.59
C ASN A 584 10.31 -7.75 17.81
N SER A 585 10.22 -7.92 16.51
CA SER A 585 11.36 -8.28 15.66
C SER A 585 12.46 -7.23 15.67
N ALA A 586 12.10 -5.94 15.64
CA ALA A 586 13.06 -4.84 15.75
C ALA A 586 13.70 -4.78 17.14
N VAL A 587 12.90 -4.97 18.19
CA VAL A 587 13.37 -4.99 19.59
C VAL A 587 14.27 -6.18 19.86
N ASP A 588 13.95 -7.36 19.33
CA ASP A 588 14.77 -8.58 19.48
C ASP A 588 16.13 -8.41 18.78
N LEU A 589 16.16 -7.81 17.58
CA LEU A 589 17.39 -7.45 16.89
C LEU A 589 18.23 -6.46 17.70
N LEU A 590 17.59 -5.41 18.23
CA LEU A 590 18.22 -4.39 19.07
C LEU A 590 18.84 -5.02 20.31
N CYS A 591 18.09 -5.85 21.03
CA CYS A 591 18.54 -6.57 22.21
C CYS A 591 19.71 -7.52 21.90
N THR A 592 19.61 -8.32 20.84
CA THR A 592 20.68 -9.23 20.40
C THR A 592 21.98 -8.47 20.17
N LYS A 593 21.92 -7.35 19.43
CA LYS A 593 23.11 -6.55 19.14
C LYS A 593 23.70 -5.85 20.35
N ILE A 594 22.89 -5.46 21.33
CA ILE A 594 23.36 -4.92 22.61
C ILE A 594 24.11 -6.00 23.39
N CYS A 595 23.55 -7.20 23.49
CA CYS A 595 24.12 -8.33 24.22
C CYS A 595 25.43 -8.89 23.61
N GLU A 596 25.79 -8.51 22.36
CA GLU A 596 27.09 -8.89 21.79
C GLU A 596 28.29 -8.36 22.60
N HIS A 597 28.15 -7.22 23.32
CA HIS A 597 29.23 -6.56 24.03
C HIS A 597 28.87 -6.11 25.44
N VAL A 598 27.60 -6.08 25.80
CA VAL A 598 27.13 -5.74 27.14
C VAL A 598 26.72 -7.02 27.88
N ASP A 599 27.13 -7.14 29.13
CA ASP A 599 26.77 -8.27 29.99
C ASP A 599 25.25 -8.48 30.05
N MET A 600 24.81 -9.69 29.79
CA MET A 600 23.38 -10.05 29.80
C MET A 600 22.68 -9.75 31.13
N HIS A 601 23.39 -9.76 32.25
CA HIS A 601 22.77 -9.43 33.57
C HIS A 601 22.43 -7.93 33.70
N LYS A 602 22.98 -7.09 32.85
CA LYS A 602 22.68 -5.65 32.85
C LYS A 602 21.53 -5.32 31.90
N VAL A 603 21.14 -6.27 31.05
CA VAL A 603 20.13 -6.09 29.99
C VAL A 603 18.89 -6.94 30.31
N TYR A 604 17.72 -6.35 30.18
CA TYR A 604 16.47 -7.05 30.39
C TYR A 604 15.47 -6.82 29.28
N ARG A 605 15.09 -7.90 28.60
CA ARG A 605 14.11 -7.89 27.53
C ARG A 605 12.72 -8.15 28.10
N VAL A 606 11.83 -7.16 28.04
CA VAL A 606 10.45 -7.27 28.52
C VAL A 606 9.50 -7.53 27.36
N TYR A 607 8.93 -8.73 27.32
CA TYR A 607 7.89 -9.11 26.37
C TYR A 607 6.49 -8.85 26.93
N ALA A 608 5.53 -8.60 26.06
CA ALA A 608 4.12 -8.63 26.41
C ALA A 608 3.64 -10.08 26.60
N SER A 609 2.63 -10.28 27.45
CA SER A 609 2.05 -11.61 27.69
C SER A 609 1.36 -12.24 26.47
N SER A 610 1.02 -11.42 25.47
CA SER A 610 0.43 -11.87 24.21
C SER A 610 1.42 -12.47 23.21
N ARG A 611 2.75 -12.28 23.43
CA ARG A 611 3.77 -12.85 22.55
C ARG A 611 3.76 -14.38 22.62
N ASP A 612 3.80 -15.05 21.46
CA ASP A 612 3.96 -16.50 21.41
C ASP A 612 5.39 -16.88 21.89
N PRO A 613 5.53 -17.71 22.96
CA PRO A 613 6.82 -18.14 23.47
C PRO A 613 7.72 -18.82 22.43
N ASN A 614 7.11 -19.50 21.42
CA ASN A 614 7.86 -20.18 20.36
C ASN A 614 8.54 -19.20 19.38
N LEU A 615 8.08 -17.95 19.35
CA LEU A 615 8.66 -16.92 18.50
C LEU A 615 9.76 -16.11 19.22
N VAL A 616 10.06 -16.43 20.48
CA VAL A 616 11.14 -15.77 21.23
C VAL A 616 12.48 -16.41 20.86
N PRO A 617 13.48 -15.64 20.42
CA PRO A 617 14.81 -16.16 20.12
C PRO A 617 15.43 -16.85 21.32
N GLU A 618 16.00 -18.06 21.12
CA GLU A 618 16.51 -18.90 22.21
C GLU A 618 17.55 -18.17 23.05
N HIS A 619 18.48 -17.48 22.43
CA HIS A 619 19.55 -16.73 23.09
C HIS A 619 19.06 -15.54 23.93
N LEU A 620 17.85 -15.02 23.69
CA LEU A 620 17.27 -13.92 24.47
C LEU A 620 16.43 -14.39 25.66
N LYS A 621 16.08 -15.67 25.72
CA LYS A 621 15.26 -16.20 26.82
C LYS A 621 15.93 -15.97 28.20
N ALA A 622 17.24 -16.12 28.26
CA ALA A 622 18.01 -15.95 29.52
C ALA A 622 17.99 -14.53 30.10
N CYS A 623 17.89 -13.49 29.24
CA CYS A 623 17.82 -12.09 29.67
C CYS A 623 16.42 -11.51 29.57
N SER A 624 15.37 -12.35 29.51
CA SER A 624 14.00 -11.91 29.32
C SER A 624 13.07 -12.28 30.45
N ASN A 625 11.86 -11.74 30.40
CA ASN A 625 10.80 -12.09 31.34
C ASN A 625 10.07 -13.40 31.02
N LEU A 626 10.53 -14.17 30.02
CA LEU A 626 9.96 -15.47 29.67
C LEU A 626 10.59 -16.56 30.56
N SER A 627 9.76 -17.31 31.26
CA SER A 627 10.18 -18.48 32.08
C SER A 627 9.27 -19.66 31.74
N GLY A 628 9.81 -20.68 31.06
CA GLY A 628 9.00 -21.71 30.44
C GLY A 628 8.05 -21.12 29.39
N ASP A 629 6.75 -21.36 29.54
CA ASP A 629 5.72 -20.82 28.65
C ASP A 629 5.02 -19.56 29.22
N SER A 630 5.50 -19.04 30.35
CA SER A 630 4.87 -17.94 31.08
C SER A 630 5.75 -16.70 31.11
N TYR A 631 5.13 -15.52 31.06
CA TYR A 631 5.84 -14.26 31.21
C TYR A 631 5.75 -13.74 32.63
N ILE A 632 6.91 -13.54 33.28
CA ILE A 632 7.00 -13.02 34.64
C ILE A 632 7.36 -11.55 34.60
N PHE A 633 6.50 -10.70 35.17
CA PHE A 633 6.78 -9.28 35.32
C PHE A 633 7.34 -9.01 36.71
N PRO A 634 8.67 -8.79 36.85
CA PRO A 634 9.31 -8.64 38.16
C PRO A 634 8.81 -7.39 38.89
N PRO A 635 8.99 -7.32 40.23
CA PRO A 635 8.68 -6.10 40.97
C PRO A 635 9.53 -4.92 40.52
N LYS A 636 9.04 -3.71 40.77
CA LYS A 636 9.65 -2.43 40.35
C LYS A 636 11.13 -2.34 40.74
N GLU A 637 11.46 -2.74 41.96
CA GLU A 637 12.82 -2.67 42.49
C GLU A 637 13.79 -3.50 41.65
N LYS A 638 13.36 -4.69 41.24
CA LYS A 638 14.15 -5.56 40.37
C LYS A 638 14.34 -5.01 38.97
N LEU A 639 13.29 -4.41 38.39
CA LEU A 639 13.38 -3.77 37.09
C LEU A 639 14.34 -2.58 37.10
N MET A 640 14.39 -1.83 38.19
CA MET A 640 15.28 -0.67 38.36
C MET A 640 16.76 -1.05 38.55
N GLU A 641 17.09 -2.30 38.87
CA GLU A 641 18.48 -2.78 38.96
C GLU A 641 19.15 -2.90 37.57
N TYR A 642 18.38 -3.15 36.53
CA TYR A 642 18.91 -3.30 35.17
C TYR A 642 19.40 -1.97 34.59
N LYS A 643 20.54 -2.02 33.91
CA LYS A 643 21.11 -0.84 33.24
C LYS A 643 20.39 -0.52 31.93
N ILE A 644 19.94 -1.56 31.23
CA ILE A 644 19.28 -1.45 29.93
C ILE A 644 18.00 -2.29 29.95
N ILE A 645 16.86 -1.65 29.80
CA ILE A 645 15.58 -2.32 29.54
C ILE A 645 15.25 -2.19 28.06
N VAL A 646 14.91 -3.31 27.42
CA VAL A 646 14.62 -3.39 25.99
C VAL A 646 13.20 -3.92 25.82
N THR A 647 12.31 -3.13 25.18
CA THR A 647 10.89 -3.49 25.08
C THR A 647 10.19 -2.81 23.90
N THR A 648 8.97 -3.25 23.56
CA THR A 648 8.16 -2.53 22.58
C THR A 648 7.58 -1.24 23.17
N LEU A 649 7.26 -0.26 22.32
CA LEU A 649 6.70 1.03 22.73
C LEU A 649 5.52 0.87 23.70
N LEU A 650 4.54 0.06 23.34
CA LEU A 650 3.33 -0.14 24.13
C LEU A 650 3.58 -0.92 25.42
N THR A 651 4.47 -1.93 25.40
CA THR A 651 4.82 -2.70 26.59
C THR A 651 5.53 -1.84 27.64
N ALA A 652 6.28 -0.81 27.21
CA ALA A 652 6.88 0.19 28.12
C ALA A 652 5.85 0.88 29.04
N GLY A 653 4.58 0.95 28.61
CA GLY A 653 3.50 1.48 29.46
C GLY A 653 3.27 0.70 30.75
N ARG A 654 3.75 -0.56 30.86
CA ARG A 654 3.73 -1.32 32.12
C ARG A 654 4.70 -0.75 33.15
N LEU A 655 5.84 -0.20 32.71
CA LEU A 655 6.82 0.47 33.56
C LEU A 655 6.22 1.71 34.19
N VAL A 656 5.44 2.48 33.40
CA VAL A 656 4.66 3.63 33.90
C VAL A 656 3.61 3.18 34.91
N SER A 657 2.87 2.10 34.60
CA SER A 657 1.86 1.56 35.52
C SER A 657 2.48 1.06 36.84
N GLY A 658 3.71 0.55 36.80
CA GLY A 658 4.49 0.11 37.95
C GLY A 658 5.09 1.25 38.77
N ASP A 659 4.86 2.49 38.36
CA ASP A 659 5.36 3.70 39.03
C ASP A 659 6.90 3.73 39.13
N ILE A 660 7.59 3.38 38.05
CA ILE A 660 9.02 3.68 37.94
C ILE A 660 9.15 5.20 37.85
N PRO A 661 10.00 5.82 38.70
CA PRO A 661 10.10 7.26 38.79
C PRO A 661 10.47 7.92 37.47
N SER A 662 9.88 9.08 37.20
CA SER A 662 10.35 9.96 36.13
C SER A 662 11.82 10.31 36.34
N GLY A 663 12.61 10.26 35.27
CA GLY A 663 14.07 10.48 35.36
C GLY A 663 14.90 9.27 35.80
N HIS A 664 14.28 8.13 36.16
CA HIS A 664 15.04 6.89 36.38
C HIS A 664 15.80 6.51 35.09
N PHE A 665 15.14 6.57 33.95
CA PHE A 665 15.80 6.39 32.67
C PHE A 665 16.42 7.72 32.23
N THR A 666 17.74 7.76 32.20
CA THR A 666 18.51 8.91 31.74
C THR A 666 18.46 9.07 30.21
N HIS A 667 18.21 7.97 29.50
CA HIS A 667 18.14 7.93 28.05
C HIS A 667 16.99 7.04 27.61
N VAL A 668 16.21 7.52 26.63
CA VAL A 668 15.18 6.76 25.94
C VAL A 668 15.54 6.71 24.45
N PHE A 669 15.71 5.51 23.92
CA PHE A 669 15.97 5.26 22.51
C PHE A 669 14.74 4.66 21.86
N VAL A 670 14.38 5.18 20.67
CA VAL A 670 13.32 4.62 19.84
C VAL A 670 13.89 4.33 18.45
N ASP A 671 14.05 3.06 18.13
CA ASP A 671 14.39 2.64 16.76
C ASP A 671 13.11 2.48 15.94
N GLU A 672 13.21 2.65 14.62
CA GLU A 672 12.09 2.66 13.69
C GLU A 672 10.96 3.66 14.06
N ALA A 673 11.33 4.81 14.65
CA ALA A 673 10.41 5.84 15.13
C ALA A 673 9.51 6.43 14.02
N GLY A 674 9.91 6.33 12.76
CA GLY A 674 9.10 6.74 11.61
C GLY A 674 7.86 5.87 11.38
N HIS A 675 7.81 4.66 11.95
CA HIS A 675 6.74 3.69 11.75
C HIS A 675 5.65 3.74 12.82
N ALA A 676 5.92 4.34 13.97
CA ALA A 676 4.98 4.43 15.08
C ALA A 676 4.15 5.72 15.04
N VAL A 677 2.89 5.63 15.48
CA VAL A 677 2.07 6.82 15.74
C VAL A 677 2.73 7.65 16.83
N GLU A 678 2.62 8.96 16.75
CA GLU A 678 3.21 9.84 17.75
C GLU A 678 2.79 9.47 19.18
N THR A 679 1.51 9.14 19.39
CA THR A 679 0.99 8.72 20.69
C THR A 679 1.56 7.39 21.20
N GLU A 680 1.97 6.49 20.31
CA GLU A 680 2.71 5.27 20.68
C GLU A 680 4.14 5.60 21.11
N CYS A 681 4.83 6.51 20.40
CA CYS A 681 6.15 6.99 20.79
C CYS A 681 6.14 7.69 22.15
N LEU A 682 5.01 8.32 22.55
CA LEU A 682 4.87 8.93 23.86
C LEU A 682 4.86 7.93 25.01
N VAL A 683 4.41 6.70 24.80
CA VAL A 683 4.25 5.70 25.89
C VAL A 683 5.54 5.45 26.68
N PRO A 684 6.72 5.24 26.03
CA PRO A 684 7.97 5.00 26.77
C PRO A 684 8.59 6.29 27.36
N MET A 685 8.11 7.48 27.00
CA MET A 685 8.69 8.71 27.50
C MET A 685 7.79 9.46 28.48
N ALA A 686 6.48 9.48 28.24
CA ALA A 686 5.56 10.19 29.12
C ALA A 686 5.42 9.50 30.50
N GLY A 687 6.01 10.09 31.53
CA GLY A 687 6.07 9.56 32.89
C GLY A 687 7.35 8.80 33.25
N LEU A 688 8.25 8.57 32.29
CA LEU A 688 9.54 7.90 32.52
C LEU A 688 10.74 8.81 32.24
N LEU A 689 10.64 9.66 31.21
CA LEU A 689 11.69 10.62 30.84
C LEU A 689 11.50 11.91 31.61
N ASP A 690 12.57 12.43 32.16
CA ASP A 690 12.62 13.79 32.72
C ASP A 690 12.80 14.79 31.55
N ALA A 691 11.97 15.83 31.52
CA ALA A 691 11.90 16.75 30.40
C ALA A 691 13.16 17.61 30.21
N GLU A 692 13.93 17.86 31.28
CA GLU A 692 15.10 18.76 31.26
C GLU A 692 16.41 17.97 31.15
N THR A 693 16.55 16.91 31.94
CA THR A 693 17.81 16.18 32.10
C THR A 693 17.87 14.90 31.27
N GLY A 694 16.73 14.35 30.90
CA GLY A 694 16.63 13.16 30.08
C GLY A 694 17.04 13.38 28.63
N GLN A 695 17.46 12.34 27.96
CA GLN A 695 17.76 12.39 26.52
C GLN A 695 16.87 11.43 25.73
N LEU A 696 16.16 11.96 24.75
CA LEU A 696 15.43 11.19 23.78
C LEU A 696 16.23 11.07 22.48
N VAL A 697 16.35 9.86 21.96
CA VAL A 697 16.98 9.58 20.66
C VAL A 697 15.97 8.84 19.79
N LEU A 698 15.64 9.43 18.65
CA LEU A 698 14.73 8.84 17.67
C LEU A 698 15.50 8.47 16.42
N ALA A 699 15.48 7.20 16.04
CA ALA A 699 16.03 6.76 14.76
C ALA A 699 14.93 6.24 13.85
N GLY A 700 15.00 6.64 12.58
CA GLY A 700 13.99 6.22 11.62
C GLY A 700 14.24 6.82 10.25
N ASP A 701 13.27 6.64 9.40
CA ASP A 701 13.27 7.17 8.04
C ASP A 701 11.88 7.71 7.69
N PRO A 702 11.69 9.02 7.61
CA PRO A 702 10.39 9.62 7.29
C PRO A 702 9.96 9.36 5.83
N LYS A 703 10.87 8.87 4.98
CA LYS A 703 10.61 8.51 3.58
C LYS A 703 10.26 7.04 3.38
N GLN A 704 10.28 6.23 4.45
CA GLN A 704 9.76 4.87 4.48
C GLN A 704 8.35 4.82 5.07
N LEU A 705 7.81 3.62 5.31
CA LEU A 705 6.44 3.45 5.81
C LEU A 705 6.20 4.26 7.10
N GLY A 706 5.11 4.99 7.09
CA GLY A 706 4.61 5.68 8.26
C GLY A 706 3.67 4.81 9.10
N PRO A 707 3.07 5.39 10.14
CA PRO A 707 2.06 4.73 10.96
C PRO A 707 0.87 4.27 10.13
N ILE A 708 0.30 3.13 10.51
CA ILE A 708 -0.89 2.59 9.87
C ILE A 708 -2.09 2.80 10.76
N LEU A 709 -3.11 3.44 10.21
CA LEU A 709 -4.37 3.80 10.86
C LEU A 709 -5.55 3.23 10.11
N ARG A 710 -6.65 3.03 10.83
CA ARG A 710 -7.91 2.53 10.26
C ARG A 710 -8.87 3.65 9.89
N SER A 711 -8.89 4.73 10.68
CA SER A 711 -9.84 5.83 10.51
C SER A 711 -9.40 6.79 9.41
N PRO A 712 -10.19 6.94 8.33
CA PRO A 712 -9.93 7.97 7.31
C PRO A 712 -9.95 9.39 7.88
N PHE A 713 -10.73 9.63 8.92
CA PHE A 713 -10.76 10.93 9.62
C PHE A 713 -9.48 11.16 10.42
N ALA A 714 -9.00 10.13 11.15
CA ALA A 714 -7.74 10.24 11.89
C ALA A 714 -6.55 10.52 10.93
N LEU A 715 -6.52 9.84 9.79
CA LEU A 715 -5.54 10.11 8.72
C LEU A 715 -5.66 11.54 8.18
N LYS A 716 -6.86 11.98 7.85
CA LYS A 716 -7.14 13.33 7.31
C LYS A 716 -6.63 14.43 8.24
N TYR A 717 -6.75 14.25 9.55
CA TYR A 717 -6.40 15.26 10.55
C TYR A 717 -4.99 15.06 11.16
N GLY A 718 -4.14 14.25 10.50
CA GLY A 718 -2.70 14.21 10.71
C GLY A 718 -2.19 13.16 11.69
N MET A 719 -3.01 12.21 12.16
CA MET A 719 -2.55 11.13 13.05
C MET A 719 -1.56 10.16 12.35
N GLY A 720 -1.58 10.13 11.01
CA GLY A 720 -0.67 9.29 10.21
C GLY A 720 0.76 9.82 10.09
N VAL A 721 1.07 10.95 10.71
CA VAL A 721 2.42 11.52 10.76
C VAL A 721 3.11 11.04 12.04
N SER A 722 4.27 10.40 11.93
CA SER A 722 5.05 10.00 13.09
C SER A 722 5.69 11.18 13.81
N LEU A 723 6.06 11.01 15.07
CA LEU A 723 6.80 12.03 15.82
C LEU A 723 8.08 12.47 15.10
N LEU A 724 8.85 11.50 14.60
CA LEU A 724 10.07 11.76 13.83
C LEU A 724 9.79 12.62 12.58
N GLU A 725 8.78 12.25 11.80
CA GLU A 725 8.41 12.98 10.58
C GLU A 725 7.92 14.40 10.91
N ARG A 726 7.11 14.56 11.96
CA ARG A 726 6.63 15.87 12.42
C ARG A 726 7.77 16.78 12.87
N LEU A 727 8.70 16.27 13.68
CA LEU A 727 9.86 17.05 14.10
C LEU A 727 10.69 17.50 12.90
N MET A 728 10.99 16.60 11.96
CA MET A 728 11.80 16.94 10.78
C MET A 728 11.12 17.89 9.80
N THR A 729 9.77 17.85 9.72
CA THR A 729 9.02 18.68 8.76
C THR A 729 8.60 20.04 9.32
N ASN A 730 8.21 20.08 10.60
CA ASN A 730 7.51 21.25 11.16
C ASN A 730 8.36 22.06 12.13
N ILE A 731 9.47 21.50 12.64
CA ILE A 731 10.32 22.19 13.62
C ILE A 731 11.59 22.71 12.94
N PRO A 732 11.83 24.04 12.94
CA PRO A 732 12.98 24.65 12.25
C PRO A 732 14.33 24.07 12.67
N LEU A 733 14.47 23.69 13.94
CA LEU A 733 15.67 23.09 14.52
C LEU A 733 16.21 21.87 13.75
N TYR A 734 15.32 21.11 13.11
CA TYR A 734 15.64 19.89 12.37
C TYR A 734 15.62 20.06 10.84
N GLN A 735 15.42 21.29 10.35
CA GLN A 735 15.43 21.57 8.94
C GLN A 735 16.85 21.87 8.44
N LYS A 736 17.08 21.68 7.15
CA LYS A 736 18.34 22.07 6.51
C LYS A 736 18.47 23.58 6.41
N ILE A 737 19.57 24.12 6.87
CA ILE A 737 19.98 25.51 6.64
C ILE A 737 21.08 25.47 5.58
N GLU A 738 20.90 26.16 4.45
CA GLU A 738 21.82 26.14 3.31
C GLU A 738 22.19 24.71 2.84
N GLY A 739 21.22 23.80 2.90
CA GLY A 739 21.40 22.41 2.47
C GLY A 739 22.02 21.46 3.51
N VAL A 740 22.38 21.95 4.71
CA VAL A 740 23.06 21.15 5.75
C VAL A 740 22.23 21.09 7.02
N TYR A 741 22.16 19.91 7.63
CA TYR A 741 21.53 19.74 8.95
C TYR A 741 22.47 20.21 10.08
N ASN A 742 21.86 20.73 11.14
CA ASN A 742 22.60 21.00 12.39
C ASN A 742 22.89 19.68 13.12
N THR A 743 24.15 19.23 13.03
CA THR A 743 24.59 17.93 13.56
C THR A 743 24.45 17.78 15.08
N CYS A 744 24.27 18.88 15.82
CA CYS A 744 23.96 18.82 17.26
C CYS A 744 22.58 18.21 17.55
N PHE A 745 21.65 18.21 16.57
CA PHE A 745 20.27 17.78 16.73
C PHE A 745 19.88 16.64 15.78
N VAL A 746 20.48 16.61 14.58
CA VAL A 746 20.14 15.58 13.59
C VAL A 746 21.35 15.17 12.75
N THR A 747 21.49 13.89 12.56
CA THR A 747 22.45 13.32 11.58
C THR A 747 21.71 12.49 10.54
N LYS A 748 21.93 12.80 9.25
CA LYS A 748 21.51 11.97 8.11
C LYS A 748 22.64 11.01 7.75
N LEU A 749 22.36 9.71 7.78
CA LEU A 749 23.31 8.68 7.35
C LEU A 749 23.31 8.56 5.83
N LEU A 750 24.47 8.55 5.20
CA LEU A 750 24.59 8.65 3.74
C LEU A 750 25.12 7.36 3.07
N ARG A 751 25.79 6.47 3.81
CA ARG A 751 26.45 5.28 3.25
C ARG A 751 25.55 4.06 3.33
N ASN A 752 25.11 3.57 2.18
CA ASN A 752 24.32 2.34 2.08
C ASN A 752 25.23 1.12 1.96
N TYR A 753 25.11 0.20 2.91
CA TYR A 753 25.88 -1.06 2.99
C TYR A 753 25.08 -2.27 2.53
N ARG A 754 23.94 -2.07 1.85
CA ARG A 754 23.01 -3.13 1.49
C ARG A 754 23.01 -3.45 0.01
N SER A 755 22.73 -2.48 -0.83
CA SER A 755 22.23 -2.71 -2.19
C SER A 755 23.24 -2.35 -3.27
N HIS A 756 23.09 -3.02 -4.42
CA HIS A 756 23.79 -2.65 -5.64
C HIS A 756 23.42 -1.22 -6.07
N PRO A 757 24.35 -0.42 -6.63
CA PRO A 757 24.10 0.97 -7.03
C PRO A 757 22.89 1.17 -7.94
N THR A 758 22.69 0.26 -8.91
CA THR A 758 21.56 0.31 -9.86
C THR A 758 20.19 0.15 -9.18
N ILE A 759 20.12 -0.64 -8.09
CA ILE A 759 18.90 -0.81 -7.30
C ILE A 759 18.57 0.48 -6.54
N LEU A 760 19.59 1.18 -6.05
CA LEU A 760 19.44 2.40 -5.28
C LEU A 760 19.13 3.64 -6.12
N LYS A 761 19.44 3.65 -7.42
CA LYS A 761 19.41 4.86 -8.24
C LYS A 761 18.09 5.63 -8.13
N ILE A 762 16.97 5.00 -8.48
CA ILE A 762 15.66 5.68 -8.45
C ILE A 762 15.24 6.08 -7.02
N PRO A 763 15.31 5.20 -6.00
CA PRO A 763 15.04 5.62 -4.62
C PRO A 763 15.90 6.78 -4.14
N ASN A 764 17.20 6.79 -4.47
CA ASN A 764 18.13 7.84 -4.09
C ASN A 764 17.76 9.19 -4.71
N GLU A 765 17.52 9.21 -6.02
CA GLU A 765 17.14 10.44 -6.74
C GLU A 765 15.77 10.99 -6.29
N ARG A 766 14.80 10.10 -5.99
CA ARG A 766 13.42 10.51 -5.66
C ARG A 766 13.23 10.91 -4.21
N PHE A 767 13.90 10.23 -3.27
CA PHE A 767 13.59 10.35 -1.84
C PHE A 767 14.74 10.90 -1.01
N TYR A 768 15.99 10.79 -1.48
CA TYR A 768 17.17 11.12 -0.69
C TYR A 768 18.10 12.16 -1.33
N GLU A 769 17.58 12.90 -2.31
CA GLU A 769 18.30 14.04 -2.94
C GLU A 769 19.60 13.62 -3.66
N ALA A 770 19.66 12.35 -4.09
CA ALA A 770 20.86 11.72 -4.69
C ALA A 770 22.11 11.72 -3.78
N GLU A 771 21.94 11.86 -2.46
CA GLU A 771 23.05 11.94 -1.49
C GLU A 771 23.56 10.55 -1.05
N LEU A 772 22.80 9.46 -1.27
CA LEU A 772 23.19 8.12 -0.82
C LEU A 772 24.37 7.57 -1.64
N GLN A 773 25.33 7.03 -0.92
CA GLN A 773 26.52 6.40 -1.47
C GLN A 773 26.43 4.88 -1.34
N ALA A 774 26.60 4.13 -2.43
CA ALA A 774 26.59 2.67 -2.40
C ALA A 774 27.94 2.13 -1.92
N CYS A 775 27.98 1.72 -0.66
CA CYS A 775 29.17 1.20 0.04
C CYS A 775 29.05 -0.28 0.39
N ALA A 776 28.09 -1.01 -0.18
CA ALA A 776 27.92 -2.45 0.03
C ALA A 776 29.16 -3.22 -0.49
N ASP A 777 29.49 -4.35 0.17
CA ASP A 777 30.56 -5.22 -0.26
C ASP A 777 30.41 -5.61 -1.73
N GLU A 778 31.48 -5.38 -2.50
CA GLU A 778 31.46 -5.49 -3.96
C GLU A 778 31.15 -6.91 -4.44
N TYR A 779 31.71 -7.91 -3.78
CA TYR A 779 31.45 -9.30 -4.12
C TYR A 779 29.98 -9.65 -3.91
N SER A 780 29.44 -9.30 -2.74
CA SER A 780 28.06 -9.63 -2.37
C SER A 780 27.01 -8.91 -3.24
N ARG A 781 27.25 -7.66 -3.58
CA ARG A 781 26.30 -6.89 -4.40
C ARG A 781 26.30 -7.27 -5.88
N ASN A 782 27.47 -7.74 -6.43
CA ASN A 782 27.64 -8.06 -7.86
C ASN A 782 27.34 -9.53 -8.20
N ILE A 783 26.95 -10.33 -7.22
CA ILE A 783 26.84 -11.79 -7.33
C ILE A 783 25.90 -12.28 -8.44
N TYR A 784 24.88 -11.47 -8.80
CA TYR A 784 23.93 -11.75 -9.88
C TYR A 784 24.16 -10.93 -11.15
N CYS A 785 25.18 -10.08 -11.24
CA CYS A 785 25.47 -9.27 -12.44
C CYS A 785 25.78 -10.11 -13.69
N ARG A 786 26.13 -11.40 -13.50
CA ARG A 786 26.41 -12.37 -14.59
C ARG A 786 25.36 -13.47 -14.69
N TRP A 787 24.18 -13.30 -14.07
CA TRP A 787 23.13 -14.28 -14.20
C TRP A 787 22.58 -14.34 -15.63
N GLU A 788 22.51 -15.54 -16.20
CA GLU A 788 22.19 -15.76 -17.63
C GLU A 788 20.82 -15.25 -18.07
N HIS A 789 19.87 -15.12 -17.12
CA HIS A 789 18.51 -14.65 -17.39
C HIS A 789 18.33 -13.13 -17.16
N LEU A 790 19.44 -12.39 -16.98
CA LEU A 790 19.36 -10.93 -17.00
C LEU A 790 19.14 -10.44 -18.44
N PRO A 791 18.17 -9.57 -18.72
CA PRO A 791 18.02 -8.95 -20.02
C PRO A 791 19.29 -8.23 -20.48
N LYS A 792 19.99 -7.58 -19.53
CA LYS A 792 21.30 -6.96 -19.75
C LYS A 792 22.29 -7.40 -18.68
N GLN A 793 23.40 -8.01 -19.12
CA GLN A 793 24.50 -8.38 -18.23
C GLN A 793 25.08 -7.17 -17.50
N GLY A 794 25.35 -7.31 -16.21
CA GLY A 794 25.86 -6.22 -15.36
C GLY A 794 24.77 -5.29 -14.77
N PHE A 795 23.50 -5.48 -15.16
CA PHE A 795 22.39 -4.69 -14.67
C PHE A 795 21.37 -5.56 -13.90
N PRO A 796 21.53 -5.74 -12.58
CA PRO A 796 20.72 -6.65 -11.77
C PRO A 796 19.38 -6.06 -11.33
N VAL A 797 18.69 -5.38 -12.25
CA VAL A 797 17.33 -4.87 -12.05
C VAL A 797 16.50 -5.29 -13.27
N ILE A 798 15.40 -6.00 -13.03
CA ILE A 798 14.48 -6.41 -14.07
C ILE A 798 13.10 -5.79 -13.80
N PHE A 799 12.54 -5.14 -14.80
CA PHE A 799 11.11 -4.88 -14.85
C PHE A 799 10.47 -5.80 -15.89
N HIS A 800 9.61 -6.71 -15.42
CA HIS A 800 8.88 -7.62 -16.29
C HIS A 800 7.44 -7.15 -16.46
N GLY A 801 7.12 -6.67 -17.67
CA GLY A 801 5.77 -6.23 -18.02
C GLY A 801 4.80 -7.40 -18.14
N VAL A 802 3.62 -7.28 -17.52
CA VAL A 802 2.54 -8.27 -17.57
C VAL A 802 1.21 -7.57 -17.85
N ALA A 803 0.50 -8.01 -18.89
CA ALA A 803 -0.88 -7.64 -19.11
C ALA A 803 -1.79 -8.55 -18.28
N GLY A 804 -2.00 -8.23 -17.02
CA GLY A 804 -2.76 -9.06 -16.09
C GLY A 804 -4.20 -8.60 -15.88
N LYS A 805 -4.88 -9.24 -14.95
CA LYS A 805 -6.24 -8.95 -14.49
C LYS A 805 -6.28 -8.96 -12.96
N ASP A 806 -6.88 -7.92 -12.37
CA ASP A 806 -7.12 -7.86 -10.93
C ASP A 806 -8.32 -8.74 -10.60
N GLU A 807 -8.14 -9.76 -9.77
CA GLU A 807 -9.19 -10.70 -9.36
C GLU A 807 -9.36 -10.70 -7.84
N ARG A 808 -10.50 -11.21 -7.39
CA ARG A 808 -10.82 -11.40 -5.97
C ARG A 808 -11.49 -12.73 -5.74
N GLU A 809 -11.29 -13.30 -4.56
CA GLU A 809 -12.08 -14.44 -4.11
C GLU A 809 -13.47 -14.01 -3.67
N SER A 810 -14.44 -14.94 -3.71
CA SER A 810 -15.84 -14.67 -3.35
C SER A 810 -16.02 -14.03 -1.97
N THR A 811 -15.18 -14.40 -1.01
CA THR A 811 -15.28 -13.97 0.40
C THR A 811 -14.20 -12.97 0.83
N SER A 812 -13.25 -12.63 -0.06
CA SER A 812 -12.13 -11.74 0.29
C SER A 812 -12.09 -10.50 -0.60
N PRO A 813 -12.12 -9.28 -0.03
CA PRO A 813 -11.98 -8.05 -0.79
C PRO A 813 -10.57 -7.83 -1.33
N SER A 814 -9.58 -8.65 -0.93
CA SER A 814 -8.19 -8.52 -1.30
C SER A 814 -7.94 -8.96 -2.75
N PHE A 815 -7.22 -8.13 -3.49
CA PHE A 815 -6.90 -8.40 -4.88
C PHE A 815 -5.73 -9.37 -5.05
N PHE A 816 -5.73 -10.07 -6.18
CA PHE A 816 -4.61 -10.85 -6.67
C PHE A 816 -4.58 -10.84 -8.21
N ASN A 817 -3.42 -11.19 -8.76
CA ASN A 817 -3.15 -11.24 -10.20
C ASN A 817 -2.41 -12.53 -10.52
N ILE A 818 -3.09 -13.46 -11.17
CA ILE A 818 -2.57 -14.78 -11.46
C ILE A 818 -1.38 -14.72 -12.43
N ALA A 819 -1.48 -13.86 -13.46
CA ALA A 819 -0.42 -13.74 -14.44
C ALA A 819 0.90 -13.28 -13.82
N GLU A 820 0.85 -12.36 -12.84
CA GLU A 820 2.04 -11.98 -12.11
C GLU A 820 2.59 -13.12 -11.23
N VAL A 821 1.70 -13.93 -10.60
CA VAL A 821 2.14 -15.12 -9.84
C VAL A 821 2.90 -16.09 -10.73
N GLU A 822 2.40 -16.37 -11.93
CA GLU A 822 3.02 -17.30 -12.89
C GLU A 822 4.42 -16.82 -13.32
N VAL A 823 4.54 -15.54 -13.68
CA VAL A 823 5.83 -14.94 -14.05
C VAL A 823 6.82 -14.97 -12.87
N MET A 824 6.36 -14.67 -11.66
CA MET A 824 7.22 -14.79 -10.48
C MET A 824 7.69 -16.21 -10.23
N MET A 825 6.82 -17.22 -10.41
CA MET A 825 7.20 -18.61 -10.26
C MET A 825 8.20 -19.05 -11.34
N ASP A 826 8.12 -18.53 -12.55
CA ASP A 826 9.10 -18.76 -13.59
C ASP A 826 10.48 -18.20 -13.18
N TYR A 827 10.54 -16.98 -12.65
CA TYR A 827 11.79 -16.44 -12.12
C TYR A 827 12.33 -17.23 -10.92
N VAL A 828 11.49 -17.70 -10.03
CA VAL A 828 11.92 -18.57 -8.92
C VAL A 828 12.51 -19.87 -9.44
N ARG A 829 11.89 -20.51 -10.45
CA ARG A 829 12.44 -21.71 -11.10
C ARG A 829 13.80 -21.41 -11.72
N LYS A 830 13.92 -20.34 -12.50
CA LYS A 830 15.19 -19.91 -13.13
C LYS A 830 16.30 -19.65 -12.11
N LEU A 831 15.98 -19.05 -10.97
CA LEU A 831 16.92 -18.83 -9.88
C LEU A 831 17.39 -20.16 -9.25
N LEU A 832 16.47 -21.08 -9.01
CA LEU A 832 16.77 -22.37 -8.40
C LEU A 832 17.51 -23.30 -9.37
N ASP A 833 17.19 -23.26 -10.67
CA ASP A 833 17.89 -24.03 -11.73
C ASP A 833 19.31 -23.53 -12.01
N SER A 834 19.59 -22.29 -11.70
CA SER A 834 20.91 -21.70 -11.90
C SER A 834 21.93 -22.18 -10.87
N GLN A 835 21.54 -23.05 -9.93
CA GLN A 835 22.42 -23.59 -8.91
C GLN A 835 23.53 -24.48 -9.50
N GLY A 836 24.75 -24.14 -9.13
CA GLY A 836 25.92 -24.95 -9.55
C GLY A 836 26.49 -24.62 -10.93
N LYS A 837 25.92 -23.65 -11.68
CA LYS A 837 26.50 -23.13 -12.90
C LYS A 837 27.71 -22.26 -12.61
N LYS A 838 28.77 -22.32 -13.46
CA LYS A 838 29.97 -21.49 -13.27
C LYS A 838 29.62 -20.00 -13.28
N GLY A 839 30.00 -19.29 -12.24
CA GLY A 839 29.85 -17.83 -12.13
C GLY A 839 28.58 -17.34 -11.41
N VAL A 840 27.69 -18.24 -10.98
CA VAL A 840 26.53 -17.87 -10.15
C VAL A 840 26.67 -18.50 -8.77
N ALA A 841 26.49 -17.69 -7.73
CA ALA A 841 26.56 -18.19 -6.36
C ALA A 841 25.38 -19.09 -6.04
N LYS A 842 25.61 -20.06 -5.17
CA LYS A 842 24.56 -20.92 -4.65
C LYS A 842 23.50 -20.07 -3.96
N ILE A 843 22.25 -20.21 -4.39
CA ILE A 843 21.10 -19.55 -3.78
C ILE A 843 20.34 -20.52 -2.88
N SER A 844 19.91 -20.06 -1.75
CA SER A 844 19.02 -20.80 -0.84
C SER A 844 17.65 -20.11 -0.85
N PRO A 845 16.53 -20.82 -0.61
CA PRO A 845 15.21 -20.22 -0.47
C PRO A 845 15.17 -19.03 0.50
N LYS A 846 15.94 -19.08 1.61
CA LYS A 846 16.07 -17.96 2.56
C LYS A 846 16.71 -16.69 2.00
N ASP A 847 17.42 -16.78 0.88
CA ASP A 847 18.04 -15.64 0.21
C ASP A 847 17.06 -14.90 -0.71
N ILE A 848 15.87 -15.49 -0.95
CA ILE A 848 14.83 -14.94 -1.82
C ILE A 848 13.70 -14.39 -0.97
N GLY A 849 13.22 -13.20 -1.34
CA GLY A 849 12.01 -12.60 -0.79
C GLY A 849 11.02 -12.25 -1.88
N ILE A 850 9.74 -12.45 -1.63
CA ILE A 850 8.67 -12.03 -2.54
C ILE A 850 7.76 -11.06 -1.81
N ILE A 851 7.61 -9.85 -2.37
CA ILE A 851 6.81 -8.77 -1.82
C ILE A 851 5.56 -8.60 -2.68
N ALA A 852 4.39 -8.57 -2.04
CA ALA A 852 3.13 -8.26 -2.70
C ALA A 852 2.29 -7.32 -1.81
N PRO A 853 1.57 -6.33 -2.38
CA PRO A 853 0.85 -5.33 -1.60
C PRO A 853 -0.46 -5.85 -0.99
N TYR A 854 -0.95 -7.00 -1.44
CA TYR A 854 -2.24 -7.54 -1.04
C TYR A 854 -2.11 -8.93 -0.46
N ARG A 855 -2.82 -9.16 0.64
CA ARG A 855 -2.78 -10.44 1.38
C ARG A 855 -3.13 -11.64 0.51
N LYS A 856 -4.14 -11.51 -0.35
CA LYS A 856 -4.55 -12.63 -1.22
C LYS A 856 -3.49 -12.99 -2.24
N GLN A 857 -2.76 -12.01 -2.75
CA GLN A 857 -1.60 -12.27 -3.61
C GLN A 857 -0.52 -13.05 -2.86
N VAL A 858 -0.22 -12.66 -1.63
CA VAL A 858 0.74 -13.38 -0.77
C VAL A 858 0.33 -14.85 -0.60
N GLN A 859 -0.95 -15.12 -0.34
CA GLN A 859 -1.46 -16.49 -0.21
C GLN A 859 -1.37 -17.28 -1.51
N LYS A 860 -1.73 -16.68 -2.65
CA LYS A 860 -1.64 -17.32 -3.97
C LYS A 860 -0.18 -17.65 -4.31
N VAL A 861 0.75 -16.74 -4.02
CA VAL A 861 2.19 -16.98 -4.18
C VAL A 861 2.68 -18.12 -3.27
N ARG A 862 2.29 -18.15 -2.00
CA ARG A 862 2.64 -19.25 -1.08
C ARG A 862 2.15 -20.61 -1.59
N LYS A 863 0.88 -20.67 -2.06
CA LYS A 863 0.31 -21.89 -2.65
C LYS A 863 1.06 -22.32 -3.92
N ALA A 864 1.47 -21.39 -4.77
CA ALA A 864 2.27 -21.66 -5.95
C ALA A 864 3.66 -22.20 -5.59
N LEU A 865 4.31 -21.60 -4.58
CA LEU A 865 5.64 -22.03 -4.09
C LEU A 865 5.62 -23.45 -3.53
N GLU A 866 4.57 -23.90 -2.89
CA GLU A 866 4.43 -25.28 -2.42
C GLU A 866 4.51 -26.29 -3.57
N LYS A 867 3.97 -25.93 -4.76
CA LYS A 867 4.08 -26.75 -5.96
C LYS A 867 5.49 -26.74 -6.53
N VAL A 868 6.07 -25.57 -6.69
CA VAL A 868 7.46 -25.42 -7.15
C VAL A 868 8.41 -26.18 -6.24
N GLY A 869 8.20 -26.13 -4.92
CA GLY A 869 8.98 -26.89 -3.95
C GLY A 869 8.91 -28.40 -4.14
N LYS A 870 7.73 -28.93 -4.52
CA LYS A 870 7.55 -30.35 -4.84
C LYS A 870 8.26 -30.73 -6.14
N GLU A 871 8.20 -29.89 -7.18
CA GLU A 871 8.90 -30.08 -8.46
C GLU A 871 10.42 -30.21 -8.25
N PHE A 872 11.01 -29.32 -7.47
CA PHE A 872 12.47 -29.29 -7.24
C PHE A 872 12.94 -30.15 -6.07
N LYS A 873 12.03 -30.84 -5.36
CA LYS A 873 12.35 -31.63 -4.15
C LYS A 873 13.07 -30.83 -3.06
N PHE A 874 12.89 -29.50 -3.01
CA PHE A 874 13.43 -28.66 -1.93
C PHE A 874 12.58 -28.82 -0.67
N LYS A 875 13.19 -29.31 0.40
CA LYS A 875 12.54 -29.44 1.71
C LYS A 875 12.31 -28.07 2.39
N ASP A 876 13.13 -27.09 2.07
CA ASP A 876 13.24 -25.82 2.78
C ASP A 876 12.55 -24.64 2.05
N MET A 877 11.61 -24.91 1.13
CA MET A 877 10.87 -23.81 0.45
C MET A 877 10.07 -22.92 1.41
N LYS A 878 9.79 -23.41 2.62
CA LYS A 878 9.16 -22.61 3.67
C LYS A 878 10.04 -21.46 4.17
N ASP A 879 11.36 -21.54 3.96
CA ASP A 879 12.31 -20.50 4.32
C ASP A 879 12.31 -19.31 3.35
N LEU A 880 11.72 -19.49 2.14
CA LEU A 880 11.49 -18.39 1.22
C LEU A 880 10.40 -17.49 1.79
N LYS A 881 10.77 -16.26 2.12
CA LYS A 881 9.81 -15.34 2.72
C LYS A 881 8.91 -14.71 1.66
N VAL A 882 7.59 -14.87 1.84
CA VAL A 882 6.58 -14.15 1.09
C VAL A 882 5.77 -13.30 2.05
N GLY A 883 5.62 -12.02 1.77
CA GLY A 883 4.88 -11.13 2.66
C GLY A 883 4.48 -9.81 2.03
N SER A 884 3.82 -8.97 2.82
CA SER A 884 3.49 -7.59 2.43
C SER A 884 4.72 -6.68 2.50
N VAL A 885 4.58 -5.45 2.00
CA VAL A 885 5.64 -4.43 2.09
C VAL A 885 5.99 -4.14 3.55
N GLU A 886 4.97 -4.11 4.40
CA GLU A 886 5.08 -3.87 5.83
C GLU A 886 5.89 -4.98 6.53
N GLU A 887 5.64 -6.25 6.18
CA GLU A 887 6.38 -7.40 6.73
C GLU A 887 7.86 -7.45 6.31
N PHE A 888 8.21 -6.75 5.24
CA PHE A 888 9.59 -6.62 4.79
C PHE A 888 10.30 -5.37 5.34
N GLN A 889 9.62 -4.53 6.10
CA GLN A 889 10.29 -3.40 6.73
C GLN A 889 11.36 -3.89 7.71
N GLY A 890 12.54 -3.27 7.69
CA GLY A 890 13.70 -3.71 8.46
C GLY A 890 14.40 -4.96 7.93
N GLN A 891 13.80 -5.71 6.99
CA GLN A 891 14.36 -6.93 6.42
C GLN A 891 15.07 -6.68 5.09
N GLU A 892 15.88 -7.64 4.69
CA GLU A 892 16.64 -7.60 3.43
C GLU A 892 16.90 -9.02 2.91
N ARG A 893 16.97 -9.19 1.60
CA ARG A 893 17.29 -10.46 0.94
C ARG A 893 18.28 -10.21 -0.20
N ARG A 894 18.99 -11.26 -0.62
CA ARG A 894 19.88 -11.17 -1.81
C ARG A 894 19.06 -10.86 -3.06
N VAL A 895 17.95 -11.56 -3.23
CA VAL A 895 17.01 -11.40 -4.34
C VAL A 895 15.65 -11.01 -3.81
N ILE A 896 15.08 -9.99 -4.38
CA ILE A 896 13.69 -9.57 -4.10
C ILE A 896 12.90 -9.59 -5.42
N LEU A 897 11.74 -10.25 -5.36
CA LEU A 897 10.72 -10.15 -6.39
C LEU A 897 9.56 -9.31 -5.85
N VAL A 898 9.07 -8.38 -6.65
CA VAL A 898 7.95 -7.50 -6.28
C VAL A 898 6.82 -7.70 -7.26
N SER A 899 5.63 -8.05 -6.75
CA SER A 899 4.38 -8.07 -7.51
C SER A 899 3.62 -6.79 -7.26
N THR A 900 3.12 -6.14 -8.30
CA THR A 900 2.35 -4.90 -8.18
C THR A 900 0.85 -5.13 -8.14
N VAL A 901 0.39 -6.25 -8.66
CA VAL A 901 -0.97 -6.77 -8.69
C VAL A 901 -1.93 -5.99 -9.59
N ARG A 902 -1.92 -4.66 -9.50
CA ARG A 902 -2.88 -3.80 -10.18
C ARG A 902 -2.73 -3.81 -11.70
N SER A 903 -3.83 -4.09 -12.39
CA SER A 903 -3.91 -4.13 -13.85
C SER A 903 -5.11 -3.37 -14.43
N SER A 904 -6.02 -2.83 -13.60
CA SER A 904 -7.15 -2.03 -14.04
C SER A 904 -7.05 -0.56 -13.61
N ALA A 905 -7.47 0.35 -14.49
CA ALA A 905 -7.45 1.79 -14.21
C ALA A 905 -8.57 2.25 -13.27
N THR A 906 -9.62 1.47 -13.11
CA THR A 906 -10.83 1.85 -12.37
C THR A 906 -10.55 2.16 -10.91
N TYR A 907 -9.63 1.41 -10.32
CA TYR A 907 -9.27 1.56 -8.92
C TYR A 907 -8.25 2.67 -8.65
N MET A 908 -7.64 3.23 -9.69
CA MET A 908 -6.65 4.29 -9.53
C MET A 908 -7.21 5.57 -8.92
N ASP A 909 -8.46 5.94 -9.24
CA ASP A 909 -9.09 7.13 -8.67
C ASP A 909 -9.52 6.94 -7.22
N ILE A 910 -9.79 5.70 -6.83
CA ILE A 910 -10.11 5.31 -5.46
C ILE A 910 -8.83 5.22 -4.64
N ASP A 911 -7.80 4.59 -5.17
CA ASP A 911 -6.46 4.55 -4.58
C ASP A 911 -5.90 5.98 -4.38
N LYS A 912 -6.18 6.92 -5.30
CA LYS A 912 -5.87 8.35 -5.16
C LYS A 912 -6.57 9.02 -3.98
N LYS A 913 -7.87 8.75 -3.78
CA LYS A 913 -8.66 9.40 -2.72
C LYS A 913 -8.23 9.00 -1.32
N PHE A 914 -7.75 7.78 -1.15
CA PHE A 914 -7.48 7.20 0.15
C PHE A 914 -5.98 7.01 0.45
N SER A 915 -5.07 7.44 -0.45
CA SER A 915 -3.62 7.16 -0.40
C SER A 915 -3.34 5.66 -0.24
N LEU A 916 -4.25 4.87 -0.79
CA LEU A 916 -4.29 3.42 -0.69
C LEU A 916 -3.63 2.82 -1.93
N GLY A 917 -3.10 1.64 -1.82
CA GLY A 917 -2.49 0.93 -2.94
C GLY A 917 -0.98 1.13 -3.05
N PHE A 918 -0.39 0.25 -3.82
CA PHE A 918 1.04 0.22 -4.04
C PHE A 918 1.50 1.31 -5.01
N ILE A 919 0.60 1.69 -5.95
CA ILE A 919 0.96 2.55 -7.08
C ILE A 919 1.20 4.01 -6.65
N LYS A 920 0.40 4.53 -5.70
CA LYS A 920 0.47 5.95 -5.29
C LYS A 920 1.08 6.20 -3.93
N ASN A 921 1.69 5.20 -3.33
CA ASN A 921 2.34 5.34 -2.05
C ASN A 921 3.86 5.26 -2.23
N ASP A 922 4.49 6.43 -2.36
CA ASP A 922 5.95 6.58 -2.50
C ASP A 922 6.72 5.87 -1.38
N LYS A 923 6.20 5.87 -0.16
CA LYS A 923 6.85 5.20 0.98
C LYS A 923 6.85 3.68 0.81
N ARG A 924 5.75 3.08 0.27
CA ARG A 924 5.70 1.66 -0.06
C ARG A 924 6.63 1.29 -1.20
N PHE A 925 6.65 2.11 -2.25
CA PHE A 925 7.61 1.96 -3.35
C PHE A 925 9.03 1.94 -2.80
N ASN A 926 9.41 2.95 -2.02
CA ASN A 926 10.74 3.08 -1.46
C ASN A 926 11.15 1.84 -0.63
N VAL A 927 10.25 1.36 0.24
CA VAL A 927 10.52 0.16 1.04
C VAL A 927 10.69 -1.05 0.13
N ALA A 928 9.79 -1.33 -0.78
CA ALA A 928 9.85 -2.52 -1.63
C ALA A 928 11.11 -2.57 -2.49
N MET A 929 11.49 -1.44 -3.14
CA MET A 929 12.66 -1.38 -4.01
C MET A 929 13.99 -1.51 -3.25
N THR A 930 14.03 -1.08 -1.98
CA THR A 930 15.28 -1.01 -1.20
C THR A 930 15.52 -2.25 -0.32
N ARG A 931 14.77 -3.34 -0.49
CA ARG A 931 14.98 -4.61 0.26
C ARG A 931 16.01 -5.52 -0.40
N ALA A 932 16.25 -5.37 -1.71
CA ALA A 932 17.18 -6.20 -2.47
C ALA A 932 18.63 -5.78 -2.23
N LYS A 933 19.51 -6.79 -2.07
CA LYS A 933 20.97 -6.59 -2.02
C LYS A 933 21.60 -6.64 -3.40
N ALA A 934 21.32 -7.68 -4.17
CA ALA A 934 22.05 -8.03 -5.38
C ALA A 934 21.20 -8.22 -6.64
N LEU A 935 19.89 -8.48 -6.51
CA LEU A 935 18.97 -8.60 -7.65
C LEU A 935 17.55 -8.15 -7.25
N LEU A 936 17.00 -7.28 -8.07
CA LEU A 936 15.61 -6.82 -7.96
C LEU A 936 14.83 -7.19 -9.22
N ILE A 937 13.71 -7.88 -9.06
CA ILE A 937 12.79 -8.23 -10.13
C ILE A 937 11.42 -7.65 -9.80
N VAL A 938 10.90 -6.79 -10.64
CA VAL A 938 9.57 -6.17 -10.48
C VAL A 938 8.65 -6.67 -11.58
N VAL A 939 7.51 -7.21 -11.20
CA VAL A 939 6.50 -7.74 -12.11
C VAL A 939 5.24 -6.89 -12.01
N GLY A 940 4.75 -6.39 -13.14
CA GLY A 940 3.54 -5.56 -13.12
C GLY A 940 3.07 -5.07 -14.49
N ASN A 941 1.92 -4.43 -14.50
CA ASN A 941 1.33 -3.88 -15.72
C ASN A 941 1.91 -2.48 -16.03
N PRO A 942 2.72 -2.33 -17.09
CA PRO A 942 3.37 -1.06 -17.41
C PRO A 942 2.36 0.05 -17.76
N MET A 943 1.20 -0.26 -18.32
CA MET A 943 0.18 0.74 -18.68
C MET A 943 -0.41 1.41 -17.44
N VAL A 944 -0.66 0.62 -16.38
CA VAL A 944 -1.24 1.12 -15.13
C VAL A 944 -0.18 1.84 -14.30
N LEU A 945 1.00 1.26 -14.20
CA LEU A 945 2.09 1.80 -13.39
C LEU A 945 2.64 3.11 -13.95
N SER A 946 2.74 3.26 -15.29
CA SER A 946 3.25 4.49 -15.91
C SER A 946 2.37 5.72 -15.70
N ALA A 947 1.16 5.56 -15.18
CA ALA A 947 0.31 6.67 -14.76
C ALA A 947 0.81 7.37 -13.47
N ASP A 948 1.72 6.76 -12.74
CA ASP A 948 2.39 7.35 -11.58
C ASP A 948 3.79 7.81 -11.94
N PRO A 949 4.21 9.05 -11.58
CA PRO A 949 5.52 9.59 -11.99
C PRO A 949 6.72 8.81 -11.45
N THR A 950 6.60 8.21 -10.26
CA THR A 950 7.69 7.43 -9.63
C THR A 950 7.87 6.11 -10.37
N TRP A 951 6.78 5.40 -10.63
CA TRP A 951 6.78 4.17 -11.41
C TRP A 951 7.18 4.39 -12.87
N ALA A 952 6.67 5.46 -13.50
CA ALA A 952 7.07 5.83 -14.85
C ALA A 952 8.58 6.04 -14.97
N SER A 953 9.19 6.74 -14.00
CA SER A 953 10.64 6.93 -13.96
C SER A 953 11.41 5.63 -13.78
N PHE A 954 10.92 4.72 -12.95
CA PHE A 954 11.53 3.41 -12.74
C PHE A 954 11.44 2.52 -14.00
N ILE A 955 10.27 2.46 -14.62
CA ILE A 955 10.07 1.70 -15.87
C ILE A 955 10.94 2.26 -16.98
N GLN A 956 10.99 3.58 -17.13
CA GLN A 956 11.84 4.22 -18.14
C GLN A 956 13.32 3.94 -17.88
N TYR A 957 13.75 4.00 -16.62
CA TYR A 957 15.12 3.62 -16.24
C TYR A 957 15.45 2.17 -16.65
N CYS A 958 14.54 1.23 -16.42
CA CYS A 958 14.75 -0.16 -16.85
C CYS A 958 14.79 -0.31 -18.38
N LYS A 959 13.99 0.46 -19.12
CA LYS A 959 14.03 0.48 -20.59
C LYS A 959 15.35 1.05 -21.09
N ASP A 960 15.78 2.21 -20.59
CA ASP A 960 17.00 2.90 -21.02
C ASP A 960 18.27 2.07 -20.74
N GLU A 961 18.29 1.38 -19.59
CA GLU A 961 19.40 0.51 -19.20
C GLU A 961 19.30 -0.91 -19.76
N GLY A 962 18.21 -1.26 -20.46
CA GLY A 962 18.02 -2.59 -21.06
C GLY A 962 17.65 -3.68 -20.06
N GLY A 963 17.07 -3.34 -18.90
CA GLY A 963 16.56 -4.26 -17.90
C GLY A 963 15.06 -4.54 -18.01
N TYR A 964 14.44 -4.20 -19.13
CA TYR A 964 13.02 -4.43 -19.39
C TYR A 964 12.79 -5.76 -20.11
N ASP A 965 11.79 -6.52 -19.69
CA ASP A 965 11.37 -7.78 -20.29
C ASP A 965 9.83 -7.92 -20.31
N GLY A 966 9.29 -8.90 -21.04
CA GLY A 966 7.88 -9.23 -21.07
C GLY A 966 7.02 -8.28 -21.90
N PHE A 967 5.77 -8.08 -21.47
CA PHE A 967 4.78 -7.29 -22.18
C PHE A 967 5.20 -5.83 -22.30
N THR A 968 5.28 -5.36 -23.54
CA THR A 968 5.51 -3.95 -23.89
C THR A 968 4.25 -3.37 -24.51
N HIS A 969 3.89 -2.17 -24.14
CA HIS A 969 2.98 -1.35 -24.97
C HIS A 969 3.85 -0.47 -25.87
N ALA A 970 3.44 -0.33 -27.13
CA ALA A 970 4.07 0.64 -28.01
C ALA A 970 3.95 2.04 -27.37
N GLU A 971 4.82 2.99 -27.73
CA GLU A 971 4.69 4.40 -27.31
C GLU A 971 3.41 4.98 -27.94
N GLU A 972 2.28 4.64 -27.32
CA GLU A 972 0.96 5.08 -27.73
C GLU A 972 0.64 6.41 -27.04
N ASP A 973 -0.19 7.22 -27.72
CA ASP A 973 -0.74 8.42 -27.12
C ASP A 973 -1.60 8.05 -25.88
N GLU A 974 -1.67 8.94 -24.89
CA GLU A 974 -2.47 8.75 -23.65
C GLU A 974 -3.92 8.33 -23.95
N GLU A 975 -4.51 8.77 -25.05
CA GLU A 975 -5.88 8.39 -25.47
C GLU A 975 -6.01 6.89 -25.77
N GLU A 976 -5.01 6.28 -26.42
CA GLU A 976 -5.01 4.85 -26.72
C GLU A 976 -4.85 4.02 -25.44
N ILE A 977 -3.98 4.44 -24.53
CA ILE A 977 -3.81 3.80 -23.21
C ILE A 977 -5.12 3.84 -22.43
N ILE A 978 -5.79 4.99 -22.38
CA ILE A 978 -7.10 5.14 -21.72
C ILE A 978 -8.15 4.23 -22.35
N THR A 979 -8.13 4.10 -23.67
CA THR A 979 -9.09 3.26 -24.39
C THR A 979 -8.86 1.78 -24.11
N ARG A 980 -7.61 1.31 -24.07
CA ARG A 980 -7.26 -0.07 -23.70
C ARG A 980 -7.61 -0.38 -22.23
N LEU A 981 -7.29 0.51 -21.31
CA LEU A 981 -7.68 0.37 -19.91
C LEU A 981 -9.22 0.35 -19.75
N SER A 982 -9.93 1.08 -20.60
CA SER A 982 -11.40 1.04 -20.65
C SER A 982 -11.93 -0.28 -21.18
N ALA A 983 -11.26 -0.90 -22.17
CA ALA A 983 -11.59 -2.24 -22.65
C ALA A 983 -11.41 -3.31 -21.58
N ILE A 984 -10.31 -3.23 -20.81
CA ILE A 984 -10.08 -4.11 -19.65
C ILE A 984 -11.20 -3.94 -18.62
N TYR A 985 -11.60 -2.70 -18.33
CA TYR A 985 -12.70 -2.41 -17.42
C TYR A 985 -14.04 -3.03 -17.86
N ILE A 986 -14.40 -2.87 -19.13
CA ILE A 986 -15.64 -3.43 -19.69
C ILE A 986 -15.62 -4.96 -19.65
N SER A 987 -14.46 -5.57 -19.90
CA SER A 987 -14.29 -7.02 -19.84
C SER A 987 -14.42 -7.59 -18.44
N ILE A 988 -13.97 -6.88 -17.42
CA ILE A 988 -13.89 -7.38 -16.01
C ILE A 988 -15.23 -7.17 -15.28
N GLU A 989 -16.36 -6.95 -15.84
CA GLU A 989 -17.61 -6.66 -15.09
C GLU A 989 -17.36 -5.89 -13.79
N ALA A 990 -17.43 -4.58 -13.85
CA ALA A 990 -17.18 -3.74 -12.69
C ALA A 990 -18.21 -4.06 -11.59
N GLN A 991 -17.84 -4.89 -10.66
CA GLN A 991 -18.57 -4.98 -9.40
C GLN A 991 -18.49 -3.62 -8.75
N ILE A 992 -19.63 -2.98 -8.51
CA ILE A 992 -19.73 -1.67 -7.85
C ILE A 992 -19.07 -1.82 -6.50
N GLU A 993 -17.85 -1.31 -6.39
CA GLU A 993 -17.17 -1.26 -5.10
C GLU A 993 -17.64 -0.04 -4.34
N THR A 994 -18.10 -0.28 -3.13
CA THR A 994 -18.20 0.80 -2.16
C THR A 994 -16.80 1.18 -1.71
N ALA A 995 -16.53 2.48 -1.51
CA ALA A 995 -15.27 2.97 -0.96
C ALA A 995 -14.86 2.24 0.36
N GLU A 996 -15.83 1.69 1.06
CA GLU A 996 -15.69 0.91 2.28
C GLU A 996 -14.95 -0.43 2.07
N SER A 997 -15.18 -1.13 0.95
CA SER A 997 -14.51 -2.43 0.70
C SER A 997 -13.01 -2.27 0.46
N ILE A 998 -12.60 -1.15 -0.09
CA ILE A 998 -11.18 -0.84 -0.39
C ILE A 998 -10.44 -0.44 0.87
N VAL A 999 -11.07 0.35 1.74
CA VAL A 999 -10.53 0.68 3.06
C VAL A 999 -10.26 -0.61 3.86
N GLN A 1000 -11.15 -1.61 3.79
CA GLN A 1000 -10.96 -2.91 4.44
C GLN A 1000 -9.71 -3.68 3.99
N GLN A 1001 -9.29 -3.55 2.74
CA GLN A 1001 -8.14 -4.29 2.21
C GLN A 1001 -6.82 -3.87 2.85
N GLN A 1002 -6.73 -2.64 3.33
CA GLN A 1002 -5.49 -2.08 3.87
C GLN A 1002 -5.45 -2.02 5.39
N LEU A 1003 -6.57 -2.27 6.04
CA LEU A 1003 -6.75 -2.03 7.47
C LEU A 1003 -6.31 -3.19 8.36
N HIS A 1004 -5.77 -4.28 7.81
CA HIS A 1004 -5.31 -5.44 8.59
C HIS A 1004 -3.87 -5.81 8.25
N PRO A 1005 -2.89 -4.98 8.59
CA PRO A 1005 -1.50 -5.32 8.39
C PRO A 1005 -1.08 -6.45 9.34
N GLU A 1006 -0.34 -7.42 8.81
CA GLU A 1006 0.14 -8.60 9.57
C GLU A 1006 1.07 -8.26 10.73
N TRP A 1007 1.78 -7.14 10.67
CA TRP A 1007 2.71 -6.73 11.71
C TRP A 1007 2.06 -6.53 13.09
N ARG A 1008 0.74 -6.39 13.17
CA ARG A 1008 0.03 -6.38 14.47
C ARG A 1008 0.13 -7.70 15.23
N ASN A 1009 0.45 -8.80 14.57
CA ASN A 1009 0.71 -10.09 15.24
C ASN A 1009 2.01 -10.06 16.05
N ASP A 1010 2.90 -9.12 15.80
CA ASP A 1010 4.16 -8.94 16.52
C ASP A 1010 4.05 -7.97 17.71
N MET A 1011 2.85 -7.38 17.93
CA MET A 1011 2.58 -6.54 19.10
C MET A 1011 2.12 -7.43 20.30
#